data_53c9027a79e7226be167789e1276e5be
#
_entry.id   53c9027a79e7226be167789e1276e5be
#
_cell.length_a   1.000
_cell.length_b   1.000
_cell.length_c   1.000
_cell.angle_alpha   90.00
_cell.angle_beta   90.00
_cell.angle_gamma   90.00
#
_symmetry.space_group_name_H-M   'P 1'
#
loop_
_entity.id
_entity.type
_entity.pdbx_description
1 polymer ?
#
loop_
_entity_poly.entity_id
_entity_poly.type
_entity_poly.pdbx_seq_one_letter_code
_entity_poly.pdbx_strand_id
1 'polypeptide(L)'
;MTLNLNSSLAGLSLLSGTNSFSLFSGGTPAFETLAVRRAKAAFTTPDTTPPWKQAGQAGSLSSQVSAIRRLSSIVDAGPITSRKLPDDVSSAFTTYRALDRLRALAEAAVSGPTASVRETLQGVFAEGLQDLETFVASSPRDKLSLAFDQPSSTVRSVAIKPESTVGTIAGKGVAEARDAPLLKLSGTERFAITIKRGDASDTISVDLSGGPQPPTLDSISSSINDAIAAVPLRGPDGSVNLDENGNPVPRWLVRFLPDKSTGSWGFKIENPGLEEVSIDQVDAPDALMVVTGLTDPDSPASTQVMRISDPAGTAERSTLSQIAGLDRLATERAELNAPKYAPIEGVEKPSLERFATTSAQSVVTAADGSSFVVGTTAGDLDANRVAGSQDLFLTKLDSEGKVVWQRALGASGSASGAAVALGPDGHVVVAGTVEGSFDGANTDGDMLVARFDAEGAELSSTLIRAVGKDTANALAVSADGSIFVGGRGATGGGDAFIARLDADGSLRERRRIDSGGSDTVNALAIGSNGELLALTSEGGVGTLRRIDSASLVNDLGSIELGQVDARALAVASDGTIGIGGSASSAVDGNQVNATGGGRDGFVARVSADLTSSDVSYIATGADDRVDSITFMNGNIYAGGRTSGDLSGTRRGTSDGFVARIDAGTGAIADIQQFGLATRNTEPVRIAAATGGSTVLGALGLKRGRLDDTDSSLLTAQTSLRAGDQFAIKVNDGVARRIIIDADETLATLSEKVSRITGTKATITSPSGDDGRTLSIAAKSGHTIELIGGGEGRDALSKLGLPAARLVAPPPFDKSAPKVVPGGSYGLDLTHALEISTREGAALALGRVKSAISMTQTAYRSLYWDTGKASIVNGGAAGTGGASPRQLAQIANYQDALARISSLTAGFNSGGFF
;
A
#
# COMPACT_ATOMS: atom_id res chain seq x y z
N MET A 1 40.35 10.72 14.60
CA MET A 1 41.70 10.92 14.04
C MET A 1 41.84 10.04 12.82
N THR A 2 41.65 10.58 11.63
CA THR A 2 41.89 9.90 10.36
C THR A 2 43.37 9.99 10.07
N LEU A 3 44.08 8.91 10.28
CA LEU A 3 45.47 8.78 9.82
C LEU A 3 45.47 8.77 8.29
N ASN A 4 45.96 9.84 7.72
CA ASN A 4 46.16 9.98 6.28
C ASN A 4 47.34 9.09 5.87
N LEU A 5 47.06 7.85 5.46
CA LEU A 5 48.02 6.84 5.05
C LEU A 5 48.75 7.12 3.71
N ASN A 6 48.50 8.28 3.10
CA ASN A 6 49.12 8.63 1.81
C ASN A 6 50.60 9.00 1.92
N SER A 7 51.06 9.41 3.10
CA SER A 7 52.49 9.73 3.28
C SER A 7 53.36 8.50 3.54
N SER A 8 52.80 7.37 3.97
CA SER A 8 53.56 6.13 4.15
C SER A 8 53.75 5.33 2.86
N LEU A 9 52.98 5.64 1.81
CA LEU A 9 53.13 5.01 0.50
C LEU A 9 54.28 5.56 -0.33
N ALA A 10 54.72 6.79 -0.09
CA ALA A 10 55.88 7.37 -0.77
C ALA A 10 57.19 6.68 -0.35
N GLY A 11 57.28 6.20 0.89
CA GLY A 11 58.41 5.39 1.37
C GLY A 11 58.43 3.96 0.81
N LEU A 12 57.26 3.41 0.47
CA LEU A 12 57.14 2.08 -0.10
C LEU A 12 57.43 2.02 -1.60
N SER A 13 57.27 3.12 -2.32
CA SER A 13 57.64 3.19 -3.75
C SER A 13 59.15 3.11 -3.98
N LEU A 14 59.91 3.51 -2.98
CA LEU A 14 61.38 3.34 -2.97
C LEU A 14 61.84 1.90 -2.70
N LEU A 15 61.01 1.07 -2.06
CA LEU A 15 61.25 -0.35 -1.82
C LEU A 15 60.75 -1.24 -2.97
N SER A 16 59.84 -0.74 -3.79
CA SER A 16 59.31 -1.44 -4.98
C SER A 16 60.26 -1.27 -6.18
N GLY A 17 61.54 -1.23 -6.01
CA GLY A 17 62.59 -1.17 -7.02
C GLY A 17 62.19 -1.53 -8.47
N THR A 18 61.29 -0.73 -9.03
CA THR A 18 60.97 -0.84 -10.42
C THR A 18 61.76 0.21 -11.19
N ASN A 19 62.76 -0.27 -11.90
CA ASN A 19 63.21 0.26 -13.19
C ASN A 19 64.09 1.52 -13.27
N SER A 20 64.67 2.03 -12.18
CA SER A 20 65.66 3.10 -12.33
C SER A 20 67.11 2.67 -12.13
N PHE A 21 67.38 1.36 -11.99
CA PHE A 21 68.73 0.84 -11.87
C PHE A 21 69.10 -0.20 -12.94
N SER A 22 68.54 -0.15 -14.12
CA SER A 22 68.96 -1.02 -15.23
C SER A 22 70.11 -0.43 -16.10
N LEU A 23 70.75 0.64 -15.68
CA LEU A 23 71.82 1.27 -16.47
C LEU A 23 73.21 0.97 -15.99
N PHE A 24 73.35 0.17 -14.95
CA PHE A 24 74.77 -0.26 -14.54
C PHE A 24 74.80 -1.75 -14.20
N SER A 25 75.53 -2.47 -15.01
CA SER A 25 76.18 -3.76 -14.85
C SER A 25 75.33 -5.02 -15.11
N GLY A 26 75.78 -5.76 -16.13
CA GLY A 26 75.64 -7.20 -16.19
C GLY A 26 76.24 -7.84 -14.94
N GLY A 27 75.46 -8.36 -14.08
CA GLY A 27 75.82 -9.10 -12.89
C GLY A 27 74.63 -10.00 -12.48
N THR A 28 75.00 -11.25 -12.21
CA THR A 28 74.24 -12.36 -11.66
C THR A 28 72.99 -12.00 -10.87
N PRO A 29 71.89 -12.75 -10.99
CA PRO A 29 70.63 -12.48 -10.28
C PRO A 29 70.92 -12.45 -8.77
N ALA A 30 70.77 -11.26 -8.16
CA ALA A 30 70.88 -11.09 -6.72
C ALA A 30 69.79 -11.95 -6.07
N PHE A 31 70.20 -12.90 -5.24
CA PHE A 31 69.27 -13.68 -4.42
C PHE A 31 68.46 -12.73 -3.55
N GLU A 32 67.19 -12.56 -3.88
CA GLU A 32 66.22 -11.81 -3.04
C GLU A 32 66.25 -12.44 -1.64
N THR A 33 66.54 -11.65 -0.64
CA THR A 33 66.56 -12.10 0.75
C THR A 33 65.16 -12.60 1.12
N LEU A 34 65.06 -13.56 2.02
CA LEU A 34 63.81 -14.11 2.51
C LEU A 34 62.88 -13.00 3.04
N ALA A 35 63.43 -11.93 3.60
CA ALA A 35 62.69 -10.76 4.07
C ALA A 35 62.09 -9.95 2.92
N VAL A 36 62.80 -9.77 1.82
CA VAL A 36 62.27 -9.07 0.61
C VAL A 36 61.22 -9.93 -0.07
N ARG A 37 61.42 -11.25 -0.15
CA ARG A 37 60.40 -12.19 -0.67
C ARG A 37 59.15 -12.20 0.22
N ARG A 38 59.30 -12.20 1.55
CA ARG A 38 58.17 -12.10 2.47
C ARG A 38 57.50 -10.73 2.41
N ALA A 39 58.23 -9.65 2.30
CA ALA A 39 57.67 -8.32 2.10
C ALA A 39 56.96 -8.22 0.74
N LYS A 40 57.50 -8.73 -0.34
CA LYS A 40 56.82 -8.81 -1.65
C LYS A 40 55.59 -9.67 -1.56
N ALA A 41 55.57 -10.83 -0.93
CA ALA A 41 54.42 -11.69 -0.74
C ALA A 41 53.37 -11.04 0.15
N ALA A 42 53.74 -10.27 1.16
CA ALA A 42 52.87 -9.53 2.05
C ALA A 42 52.21 -8.31 1.36
N PHE A 43 52.80 -7.82 0.29
CA PHE A 43 52.32 -6.69 -0.51
C PHE A 43 52.00 -7.08 -1.96
N THR A 44 51.88 -8.38 -2.27
CA THR A 44 51.37 -8.77 -3.57
C THR A 44 49.95 -8.19 -3.73
N THR A 45 49.86 -7.12 -4.52
CA THR A 45 48.60 -6.73 -5.12
C THR A 45 48.11 -7.91 -5.97
N PRO A 46 46.85 -8.24 -5.92
CA PRO A 46 46.34 -9.28 -6.82
C PRO A 46 46.76 -9.00 -8.24
N ASP A 47 47.03 -10.03 -9.04
CA ASP A 47 47.45 -9.96 -10.43
C ASP A 47 46.56 -9.10 -11.34
N THR A 48 45.43 -8.67 -10.82
CA THR A 48 44.41 -7.85 -11.49
C THR A 48 44.32 -6.48 -10.85
N THR A 49 44.56 -5.43 -11.63
CA THR A 49 44.37 -4.04 -11.16
C THR A 49 42.91 -3.75 -10.92
N PRO A 50 42.47 -3.38 -9.68
CA PRO A 50 41.07 -3.07 -9.39
C PRO A 50 40.55 -1.94 -10.28
N PRO A 51 39.27 -1.92 -10.62
CA PRO A 51 38.67 -0.90 -11.49
C PRO A 51 38.98 0.55 -11.06
N TRP A 52 39.02 0.83 -9.76
CA TRP A 52 39.33 2.17 -9.22
C TRP A 52 40.81 2.58 -9.33
N LYS A 53 41.65 1.68 -9.76
CA LYS A 53 43.08 1.94 -10.04
C LYS A 53 43.45 1.85 -11.52
N GLN A 54 42.49 1.48 -12.37
CA GLN A 54 42.71 1.43 -13.81
C GLN A 54 42.83 2.86 -14.36
N ALA A 55 43.92 3.15 -15.04
CA ALA A 55 44.11 4.42 -15.73
C ALA A 55 43.24 4.46 -16.96
N GLY A 56 42.02 5.00 -16.85
CA GLY A 56 41.14 5.33 -17.96
C GLY A 56 40.88 6.84 -17.90
N GLN A 57 40.93 7.54 -19.03
CA GLN A 57 40.36 8.88 -19.09
C GLN A 57 38.83 8.71 -18.91
N ALA A 58 38.33 9.04 -17.72
CA ALA A 58 36.91 9.19 -17.52
C ALA A 58 36.42 10.28 -18.48
N GLY A 59 35.52 9.91 -19.38
CA GLY A 59 34.87 10.89 -20.27
C GLY A 59 34.18 11.98 -19.44
N SER A 60 33.76 13.05 -20.09
CA SER A 60 32.99 14.11 -19.41
C SER A 60 31.79 13.52 -18.68
N LEU A 61 31.36 14.13 -17.56
CA LEU A 61 30.22 13.66 -16.78
C LEU A 61 28.97 13.48 -17.66
N SER A 62 28.75 14.37 -18.63
CA SER A 62 27.62 14.28 -19.58
C SER A 62 27.72 13.04 -20.49
N SER A 63 28.92 12.69 -20.94
CA SER A 63 29.13 11.46 -21.75
C SER A 63 28.91 10.20 -20.93
N GLN A 64 29.35 10.18 -19.65
CA GLN A 64 29.11 9.07 -18.73
C GLN A 64 27.61 8.85 -18.50
N VAL A 65 26.88 9.93 -18.19
CA VAL A 65 25.42 9.89 -17.98
C VAL A 65 24.70 9.41 -19.24
N SER A 66 25.08 9.92 -20.42
CA SER A 66 24.50 9.49 -21.69
C SER A 66 24.76 8.01 -21.99
N ALA A 67 25.91 7.49 -21.58
CA ALA A 67 26.21 6.07 -21.71
C ALA A 67 25.39 5.22 -20.73
N ILE A 68 25.26 5.66 -19.47
CA ILE A 68 24.48 4.95 -18.44
C ILE A 68 23.02 4.85 -18.86
N ARG A 69 22.39 5.90 -19.38
CA ARG A 69 21.00 5.92 -19.84
C ARG A 69 20.68 4.95 -20.99
N ARG A 70 21.68 4.41 -21.65
CA ARG A 70 21.53 3.43 -22.76
C ARG A 70 21.70 2.00 -22.28
N LEU A 71 22.09 1.80 -21.02
CA LEU A 71 22.24 0.45 -20.45
C LEU A 71 20.87 -0.11 -20.11
N SER A 72 20.69 -1.40 -20.33
CA SER A 72 19.51 -2.13 -19.83
C SER A 72 19.59 -2.42 -18.33
N SER A 73 20.78 -2.35 -17.73
CA SER A 73 21.02 -2.46 -16.30
C SER A 73 22.32 -1.75 -15.93
N ILE A 74 22.35 -1.09 -14.78
CA ILE A 74 23.59 -0.52 -14.26
C ILE A 74 24.57 -1.58 -13.76
N VAL A 75 24.09 -2.79 -13.53
CA VAL A 75 24.93 -3.94 -13.14
C VAL A 75 25.36 -4.66 -14.39
N ASP A 76 26.56 -4.33 -14.87
CA ASP A 76 27.19 -5.05 -15.97
C ASP A 76 28.06 -6.16 -15.41
N ALA A 77 27.55 -7.39 -15.46
CA ALA A 77 28.25 -8.59 -15.02
C ALA A 77 29.22 -9.14 -16.11
N GLY A 78 29.41 -8.40 -17.20
CA GLY A 78 30.34 -8.78 -18.26
C GLY A 78 31.78 -8.95 -17.76
N PRO A 79 32.63 -9.69 -18.47
CA PRO A 79 33.99 -10.02 -18.02
C PRO A 79 34.80 -8.73 -17.80
N ILE A 80 35.19 -8.51 -16.55
CA ILE A 80 35.97 -7.34 -16.14
C ILE A 80 37.40 -7.39 -16.68
N THR A 81 37.88 -8.62 -16.93
CA THR A 81 39.19 -8.88 -17.55
C THR A 81 39.06 -10.14 -18.41
N SER A 82 40.04 -10.36 -19.29
CA SER A 82 40.16 -11.60 -20.06
C SER A 82 40.43 -12.85 -19.18
N ARG A 83 40.67 -12.67 -17.89
CA ARG A 83 40.98 -13.72 -16.93
C ARG A 83 39.76 -13.93 -16.00
N LYS A 84 39.40 -15.19 -15.73
CA LYS A 84 38.34 -15.50 -14.73
C LYS A 84 38.81 -15.05 -13.35
N LEU A 85 38.11 -14.12 -12.74
CA LEU A 85 38.34 -13.67 -11.37
C LEU A 85 37.70 -14.63 -10.36
N PRO A 86 38.24 -14.72 -9.12
CA PRO A 86 37.49 -15.31 -8.01
C PRO A 86 36.13 -14.61 -7.82
N ASP A 87 35.13 -15.35 -7.41
CA ASP A 87 33.75 -14.87 -7.31
C ASP A 87 33.62 -13.64 -6.37
N ASP A 88 34.30 -13.63 -5.21
CA ASP A 88 34.32 -12.48 -4.30
C ASP A 88 34.90 -11.22 -4.94
N VAL A 89 35.97 -11.39 -5.74
CA VAL A 89 36.61 -10.26 -6.42
C VAL A 89 35.75 -9.75 -7.55
N SER A 90 35.14 -10.65 -8.30
CA SER A 90 34.19 -10.32 -9.38
C SER A 90 33.00 -9.55 -8.83
N SER A 91 32.41 -10.04 -7.74
CA SER A 91 31.28 -9.39 -7.06
C SER A 91 31.65 -7.98 -6.57
N ALA A 92 32.80 -7.82 -5.90
CA ALA A 92 33.27 -6.51 -5.44
C ALA A 92 33.52 -5.53 -6.61
N PHE A 93 34.08 -6.01 -7.73
CA PHE A 93 34.37 -5.17 -8.89
C PHE A 93 33.12 -4.74 -9.64
N THR A 94 32.13 -5.64 -9.79
CA THR A 94 30.85 -5.34 -10.40
C THR A 94 30.06 -4.36 -9.54
N THR A 95 30.01 -4.59 -8.22
CA THR A 95 29.39 -3.65 -7.25
C THR A 95 30.03 -2.27 -7.35
N TYR A 96 31.35 -2.19 -7.39
CA TYR A 96 32.04 -0.91 -7.55
C TYR A 96 31.62 -0.19 -8.84
N ARG A 97 31.56 -0.89 -9.98
CA ARG A 97 31.15 -0.29 -11.26
C ARG A 97 29.72 0.22 -11.22
N ALA A 98 28.81 -0.54 -10.65
CA ALA A 98 27.42 -0.12 -10.48
C ALA A 98 27.34 1.14 -9.60
N LEU A 99 28.02 1.15 -8.45
CA LEU A 99 28.09 2.31 -7.57
C LEU A 99 28.74 3.54 -8.24
N ASP A 100 29.77 3.35 -9.07
CA ASP A 100 30.39 4.46 -9.81
C ASP A 100 29.45 5.08 -10.85
N ARG A 101 28.58 4.26 -11.47
CA ARG A 101 27.49 4.71 -12.35
C ARG A 101 26.45 5.51 -11.56
N LEU A 102 26.00 5.01 -10.40
CA LEU A 102 25.08 5.76 -9.51
C LEU A 102 25.72 7.08 -9.05
N ARG A 103 27.02 7.08 -8.72
CA ARG A 103 27.74 8.29 -8.37
C ARG A 103 27.71 9.33 -9.50
N ALA A 104 27.94 8.90 -10.74
CA ALA A 104 27.90 9.80 -11.89
C ALA A 104 26.51 10.41 -12.11
N LEU A 105 25.42 9.64 -11.92
CA LEU A 105 24.06 10.15 -11.97
C LEU A 105 23.79 11.18 -10.86
N ALA A 106 24.19 10.87 -9.61
CA ALA A 106 24.01 11.77 -8.49
C ALA A 106 24.86 13.06 -8.63
N GLU A 107 26.10 12.97 -9.11
CA GLU A 107 26.94 14.14 -9.40
C GLU A 107 26.34 15.03 -10.49
N ALA A 108 25.77 14.42 -11.54
CA ALA A 108 25.08 15.15 -12.58
C ALA A 108 23.84 15.89 -12.04
N ALA A 109 23.10 15.26 -11.14
CA ALA A 109 21.93 15.87 -10.51
C ALA A 109 22.31 17.04 -9.57
N VAL A 110 23.41 16.95 -8.84
CA VAL A 110 23.94 18.04 -8.00
C VAL A 110 24.41 19.23 -8.86
N SER A 111 25.03 18.96 -10.03
CA SER A 111 25.73 19.95 -10.86
C SER A 111 24.83 20.97 -11.58
N GLY A 112 23.52 20.98 -11.38
CA GLY A 112 22.65 22.08 -11.77
C GLY A 112 21.72 21.87 -12.95
N PRO A 113 21.29 20.66 -13.35
CA PRO A 113 20.25 20.53 -14.36
C PRO A 113 18.90 21.07 -13.85
N THR A 114 17.99 21.35 -14.78
CA THR A 114 16.61 21.72 -14.46
C THR A 114 15.90 20.59 -13.71
N ALA A 115 14.78 20.89 -13.04
CA ALA A 115 13.99 19.88 -12.33
C ALA A 115 13.61 18.70 -13.25
N SER A 116 13.14 18.97 -14.46
CA SER A 116 12.74 17.96 -15.45
C SER A 116 13.88 16.98 -15.83
N VAL A 117 15.12 17.48 -15.93
CA VAL A 117 16.27 16.61 -16.20
C VAL A 117 16.59 15.75 -14.98
N ARG A 118 16.49 16.30 -13.76
CA ARG A 118 16.69 15.52 -12.52
C ARG A 118 15.65 14.42 -12.36
N GLU A 119 14.38 14.69 -12.68
CA GLU A 119 13.34 13.64 -12.66
C GLU A 119 13.66 12.50 -13.63
N THR A 120 14.12 12.82 -14.84
CA THR A 120 14.56 11.79 -15.81
C THR A 120 15.74 10.98 -15.27
N LEU A 121 16.70 11.62 -14.58
CA LEU A 121 17.83 10.92 -13.95
C LEU A 121 17.37 10.10 -12.74
N GLN A 122 16.34 10.55 -12.01
CA GLN A 122 15.78 9.85 -10.87
C GLN A 122 15.27 8.46 -11.24
N GLY A 123 14.55 8.31 -12.36
CA GLY A 123 14.09 7.00 -12.81
C GLY A 123 15.24 6.01 -13.00
N VAL A 124 16.27 6.42 -13.74
CA VAL A 124 17.47 5.58 -13.99
C VAL A 124 18.24 5.30 -12.69
N PHE A 125 18.27 6.25 -11.75
CA PHE A 125 18.92 6.08 -10.46
C PHE A 125 18.18 5.08 -9.56
N ALA A 126 16.85 5.16 -9.51
CA ALA A 126 16.00 4.26 -8.74
C ALA A 126 16.07 2.82 -9.27
N GLU A 127 15.94 2.62 -10.59
CA GLU A 127 16.16 1.32 -11.23
C GLU A 127 17.55 0.78 -10.92
N GLY A 128 18.56 1.65 -10.97
CA GLY A 128 19.93 1.27 -10.65
C GLY A 128 20.13 0.83 -9.21
N LEU A 129 19.44 1.41 -8.23
CA LEU A 129 19.48 0.93 -6.84
C LEU A 129 18.86 -0.47 -6.74
N GLN A 130 17.75 -0.73 -7.43
CA GLN A 130 17.10 -2.04 -7.43
C GLN A 130 17.95 -3.11 -8.12
N ASP A 131 18.58 -2.78 -9.25
CA ASP A 131 19.53 -3.66 -9.94
C ASP A 131 20.70 -4.05 -9.03
N LEU A 132 21.25 -3.06 -8.32
CA LEU A 132 22.35 -3.27 -7.40
C LEU A 132 21.95 -4.15 -6.21
N GLU A 133 20.78 -3.93 -5.61
CA GLU A 133 20.27 -4.78 -4.53
C GLU A 133 20.12 -6.22 -4.99
N THR A 134 19.45 -6.45 -6.13
CA THR A 134 19.25 -7.77 -6.73
C THR A 134 20.58 -8.47 -6.99
N PHE A 135 21.55 -7.75 -7.53
CA PHE A 135 22.88 -8.29 -7.78
C PHE A 135 23.60 -8.67 -6.48
N VAL A 136 23.64 -7.77 -5.51
CA VAL A 136 24.31 -8.00 -4.23
C VAL A 136 23.69 -9.15 -3.47
N ALA A 137 22.34 -9.28 -3.51
CA ALA A 137 21.61 -10.38 -2.89
C ALA A 137 21.94 -11.74 -3.54
N SER A 138 22.08 -11.79 -4.87
CA SER A 138 22.26 -13.04 -5.64
C SER A 138 23.71 -13.39 -5.97
N SER A 139 24.68 -12.46 -5.73
CA SER A 139 26.07 -12.67 -6.15
C SER A 139 26.74 -13.85 -5.44
N PRO A 140 27.53 -14.69 -6.16
CA PRO A 140 28.29 -15.78 -5.57
C PRO A 140 29.30 -15.27 -4.54
N ARG A 141 29.58 -16.05 -3.49
CA ARG A 141 30.45 -15.68 -2.35
C ARG A 141 31.22 -16.89 -1.83
N ASP A 142 32.43 -16.61 -1.42
CA ASP A 142 33.29 -17.54 -0.68
C ASP A 142 33.63 -16.93 0.70
N LYS A 143 34.33 -15.80 0.71
CA LYS A 143 34.80 -15.11 1.92
C LYS A 143 34.19 -13.73 2.13
N LEU A 144 33.67 -13.09 1.07
CA LEU A 144 33.16 -11.73 1.08
C LEU A 144 31.65 -11.72 0.88
N SER A 145 30.93 -11.02 1.75
CA SER A 145 29.51 -10.74 1.62
C SER A 145 29.27 -9.25 1.64
N LEU A 146 28.62 -8.73 0.59
CA LEU A 146 28.09 -7.37 0.56
C LEU A 146 26.58 -7.39 0.81
N ALA A 147 26.07 -6.45 1.58
CA ALA A 147 24.65 -6.24 1.78
C ALA A 147 24.28 -4.85 1.26
N PHE A 148 23.10 -4.69 0.63
CA PHE A 148 22.64 -3.41 0.09
C PHE A 148 22.50 -2.35 1.18
N ASP A 149 21.83 -2.70 2.28
CA ASP A 149 21.80 -1.92 3.51
C ASP A 149 22.86 -2.46 4.50
N GLN A 150 22.50 -2.67 5.74
CA GLN A 150 23.35 -3.27 6.76
C GLN A 150 23.15 -4.79 6.81
N PRO A 151 24.23 -5.56 7.07
CA PRO A 151 24.09 -6.99 7.30
C PRO A 151 23.15 -7.26 8.47
N SER A 152 22.06 -7.96 8.21
CA SER A 152 21.09 -8.33 9.24
C SER A 152 21.10 -9.83 9.51
N SER A 153 20.87 -10.20 10.75
CA SER A 153 20.59 -11.58 11.13
C SER A 153 19.09 -11.89 11.23
N THR A 154 18.23 -10.86 11.17
CA THR A 154 16.79 -10.98 11.40
C THR A 154 16.02 -10.07 10.46
N VAL A 155 14.88 -10.57 9.94
CA VAL A 155 13.87 -9.77 9.23
C VAL A 155 12.51 -9.98 9.84
N ARG A 156 11.60 -9.03 9.62
CA ARG A 156 10.21 -9.07 10.09
C ARG A 156 9.26 -8.69 8.97
N SER A 157 8.10 -9.37 8.94
CA SER A 157 7.00 -9.03 8.02
C SER A 157 6.23 -7.79 8.47
N VAL A 158 5.30 -7.34 7.65
CA VAL A 158 4.19 -6.47 8.09
C VAL A 158 3.45 -7.11 9.25
N ALA A 159 2.80 -6.26 10.08
CA ALA A 159 1.97 -6.73 11.18
C ALA A 159 0.64 -7.30 10.65
N ILE A 160 0.19 -8.38 11.24
CA ILE A 160 -1.05 -9.08 10.92
C ILE A 160 -1.91 -9.07 12.17
N LYS A 161 -3.13 -8.58 12.08
CA LYS A 161 -4.06 -8.57 13.20
C LYS A 161 -4.38 -10.02 13.61
N PRO A 162 -4.31 -10.35 14.90
CA PRO A 162 -4.71 -11.68 15.35
C PRO A 162 -6.22 -11.83 15.19
N GLU A 163 -6.67 -13.05 14.95
CA GLU A 163 -8.10 -13.37 15.03
C GLU A 163 -8.64 -12.96 16.40
N SER A 164 -9.64 -12.09 16.41
CA SER A 164 -10.26 -11.67 17.65
C SER A 164 -11.25 -12.71 18.13
N THR A 165 -10.93 -13.48 19.16
CA THR A 165 -11.90 -14.30 19.89
C THR A 165 -12.73 -13.38 20.77
N VAL A 166 -13.90 -13.00 20.34
CA VAL A 166 -14.67 -11.93 20.98
C VAL A 166 -15.64 -12.47 22.02
N GLY A 167 -15.12 -12.74 23.21
CA GLY A 167 -15.97 -12.89 24.41
C GLY A 167 -16.45 -11.55 24.99
N THR A 168 -15.93 -10.43 24.50
CA THR A 168 -16.25 -9.08 24.99
C THR A 168 -16.04 -8.04 23.88
N ILE A 169 -17.07 -7.24 23.60
CA ILE A 169 -17.03 -6.16 22.62
C ILE A 169 -17.11 -4.84 23.38
N ALA A 170 -16.19 -3.91 23.14
CA ALA A 170 -16.20 -2.58 23.73
C ALA A 170 -16.73 -1.56 22.73
N GLY A 171 -17.78 -0.85 23.10
CA GLY A 171 -18.28 0.34 22.38
C GLY A 171 -17.43 1.58 22.71
N LYS A 172 -17.64 2.66 21.93
CA LYS A 172 -17.04 3.96 22.25
C LYS A 172 -17.64 4.54 23.53
N GLY A 173 -16.83 5.26 24.31
CA GLY A 173 -17.34 6.07 25.41
C GLY A 173 -18.14 7.26 24.89
N VAL A 174 -19.33 7.47 25.43
CA VAL A 174 -20.31 8.50 24.98
C VAL A 174 -20.81 9.38 26.11
N ALA A 175 -20.56 9.04 27.38
CA ALA A 175 -21.04 9.77 28.56
C ALA A 175 -19.94 9.91 29.63
N GLU A 176 -20.02 10.92 30.45
CA GLU A 176 -19.11 11.09 31.60
C GLU A 176 -19.52 10.23 32.79
N ALA A 177 -20.82 9.88 32.90
CA ALA A 177 -21.38 9.01 33.94
C ALA A 177 -22.43 8.08 33.32
N ARG A 178 -22.61 6.90 33.92
CA ARG A 178 -23.56 5.87 33.41
C ARG A 178 -25.03 6.28 33.55
N ASP A 179 -25.34 7.15 34.49
CA ASP A 179 -26.68 7.70 34.79
C ASP A 179 -26.88 9.09 34.15
N ALA A 180 -25.90 9.60 33.40
CA ALA A 180 -26.03 10.88 32.71
C ALA A 180 -27.00 10.73 31.53
N PRO A 181 -27.90 11.74 31.32
CA PRO A 181 -28.81 11.76 30.19
C PRO A 181 -28.08 11.81 28.83
N LEU A 182 -28.45 10.97 27.90
CA LEU A 182 -27.92 10.96 26.55
C LEU A 182 -28.74 11.92 25.69
N LEU A 183 -28.34 13.18 25.61
CA LEU A 183 -29.10 14.27 25.00
C LEU A 183 -29.31 14.13 23.48
N LYS A 184 -28.59 13.22 22.80
CA LYS A 184 -28.76 12.91 21.38
C LYS A 184 -29.88 11.88 21.13
N LEU A 185 -30.46 11.33 22.17
CA LEU A 185 -31.60 10.40 22.10
C LEU A 185 -32.84 11.07 22.69
N SER A 186 -33.99 10.79 22.06
CA SER A 186 -35.30 11.24 22.55
C SER A 186 -35.84 10.34 23.67
N GLY A 187 -35.45 9.06 23.64
CA GLY A 187 -36.02 8.01 24.48
C GLY A 187 -37.27 7.35 23.91
N THR A 188 -37.57 7.57 22.62
CA THR A 188 -38.64 6.91 21.89
C THR A 188 -38.12 6.00 20.78
N GLU A 189 -36.84 5.83 20.71
CA GLU A 189 -36.16 4.99 19.73
C GLU A 189 -36.48 3.51 19.95
N ARG A 190 -36.54 2.79 18.84
CA ARG A 190 -36.73 1.33 18.82
C ARG A 190 -35.52 0.69 18.17
N PHE A 191 -34.98 -0.35 18.79
CA PHE A 191 -33.88 -1.13 18.28
C PHE A 191 -34.31 -2.57 18.01
N ALA A 192 -33.73 -3.17 16.99
CA ALA A 192 -33.80 -4.59 16.69
C ALA A 192 -32.42 -5.20 16.97
N ILE A 193 -32.36 -6.12 17.92
CA ILE A 193 -31.12 -6.86 18.25
C ILE A 193 -31.30 -8.27 17.75
N THR A 194 -30.50 -8.67 16.78
CA THR A 194 -30.49 -10.04 16.26
C THR A 194 -29.32 -10.80 16.88
N ILE A 195 -29.63 -11.91 17.53
CA ILE A 195 -28.64 -12.82 18.14
C ILE A 195 -28.76 -14.16 17.44
N LYS A 196 -27.62 -14.71 17.02
CA LYS A 196 -27.56 -15.95 16.25
C LYS A 196 -26.48 -16.88 16.83
N ARG A 197 -26.77 -18.19 16.86
CA ARG A 197 -25.82 -19.25 17.22
C ARG A 197 -26.13 -20.51 16.42
N GLY A 198 -25.29 -20.83 15.44
CA GLY A 198 -25.57 -21.89 14.47
C GLY A 198 -26.85 -21.57 13.68
N ASP A 199 -27.79 -22.51 13.61
CA ASP A 199 -29.07 -22.33 12.93
C ASP A 199 -30.10 -21.57 13.75
N ALA A 200 -29.83 -21.29 15.00
CA ALA A 200 -30.73 -20.59 15.90
C ALA A 200 -30.56 -19.07 15.77
N SER A 201 -31.64 -18.33 15.48
CA SER A 201 -31.64 -16.88 15.37
C SER A 201 -32.91 -16.29 15.95
N ASP A 202 -32.80 -15.22 16.75
CA ASP A 202 -33.93 -14.40 17.23
C ASP A 202 -33.64 -12.92 16.98
N THR A 203 -34.63 -12.19 16.53
CA THR A 203 -34.61 -10.73 16.45
C THR A 203 -35.49 -10.17 17.58
N ILE A 204 -34.86 -9.46 18.50
CA ILE A 204 -35.46 -8.95 19.74
C ILE A 204 -35.69 -7.46 19.57
N SER A 205 -36.93 -7.03 19.75
CA SER A 205 -37.29 -5.61 19.69
C SER A 205 -37.13 -4.98 21.08
N VAL A 206 -36.47 -3.85 21.12
CA VAL A 206 -36.24 -3.03 22.31
C VAL A 206 -36.85 -1.66 22.07
N ASP A 207 -37.79 -1.27 22.89
CA ASP A 207 -38.48 0.02 22.83
C ASP A 207 -38.11 0.85 24.05
N LEU A 208 -37.52 2.03 23.84
CA LEU A 208 -37.10 2.91 24.90
C LEU A 208 -38.21 3.80 25.47
N SER A 209 -39.38 3.83 24.87
CA SER A 209 -40.48 4.75 25.21
C SER A 209 -41.01 4.59 26.64
N GLY A 210 -40.82 3.38 27.25
CA GLY A 210 -41.17 3.11 28.63
C GLY A 210 -40.17 3.58 29.68
N GLY A 211 -39.06 4.14 29.25
CA GLY A 211 -37.97 4.59 30.12
C GLY A 211 -37.86 6.10 30.30
N PRO A 212 -36.79 6.62 30.94
CA PRO A 212 -36.53 8.04 31.06
C PRO A 212 -36.32 8.71 29.69
N GLN A 213 -36.75 9.99 29.59
CA GLN A 213 -36.63 10.79 28.36
C GLN A 213 -35.94 12.14 28.70
N PRO A 214 -34.66 12.34 28.30
CA PRO A 214 -33.79 11.42 27.54
C PRO A 214 -33.29 10.22 28.36
N PRO A 215 -32.93 9.10 27.69
CA PRO A 215 -32.48 7.88 28.38
C PRO A 215 -31.05 8.01 28.91
N THR A 216 -30.67 7.07 29.79
CA THR A 216 -29.29 6.93 30.32
C THR A 216 -28.72 5.59 29.88
N LEU A 217 -27.39 5.40 29.98
CA LEU A 217 -26.76 4.08 29.68
C LEU A 217 -27.34 2.98 30.58
N ASP A 218 -27.64 3.30 31.86
CA ASP A 218 -28.25 2.32 32.75
C ASP A 218 -29.65 1.92 32.34
N SER A 219 -30.52 2.88 31.97
CA SER A 219 -31.88 2.57 31.53
C SER A 219 -31.92 1.78 30.23
N ILE A 220 -31.04 2.11 29.27
CA ILE A 220 -30.93 1.38 28.00
C ILE A 220 -30.37 -0.02 28.22
N SER A 221 -29.34 -0.16 29.09
CA SER A 221 -28.78 -1.47 29.49
C SER A 221 -29.87 -2.37 30.06
N SER A 222 -30.68 -1.84 30.99
CA SER A 222 -31.79 -2.62 31.56
C SER A 222 -32.79 -3.04 30.50
N SER A 223 -33.30 -2.09 29.68
CA SER A 223 -34.26 -2.38 28.62
C SER A 223 -33.77 -3.46 27.64
N ILE A 224 -32.49 -3.38 27.22
CA ILE A 224 -31.89 -4.37 26.32
C ILE A 224 -31.78 -5.74 27.02
N ASN A 225 -31.21 -5.78 28.23
CA ASN A 225 -30.99 -7.05 28.92
C ASN A 225 -32.30 -7.73 29.32
N ASP A 226 -33.31 -6.97 29.73
CA ASP A 226 -34.64 -7.49 30.05
C ASP A 226 -35.30 -8.09 28.81
N ALA A 227 -35.21 -7.43 27.65
CA ALA A 227 -35.70 -7.93 26.38
C ALA A 227 -34.97 -9.21 25.92
N ILE A 228 -33.64 -9.28 26.08
CA ILE A 228 -32.85 -10.50 25.77
C ILE A 228 -33.26 -11.64 26.71
N ALA A 229 -33.39 -11.38 27.99
CA ALA A 229 -33.74 -12.37 29.01
C ALA A 229 -35.19 -12.91 28.86
N ALA A 230 -36.08 -12.12 28.25
CA ALA A 230 -37.45 -12.52 27.95
C ALA A 230 -37.57 -13.62 26.88
N VAL A 231 -36.53 -13.89 26.11
CA VAL A 231 -36.48 -14.98 25.13
C VAL A 231 -36.15 -16.30 25.83
N PRO A 232 -37.10 -17.25 25.99
CA PRO A 232 -36.86 -18.45 26.76
C PRO A 232 -36.16 -19.54 25.92
N LEU A 233 -35.28 -20.27 26.56
CA LEU A 233 -34.74 -21.51 25.99
C LEU A 233 -35.87 -22.55 25.90
N ARG A 234 -36.06 -23.16 24.73
CA ARG A 234 -37.07 -24.20 24.49
C ARG A 234 -36.43 -25.54 24.26
N GLY A 235 -37.06 -26.55 24.79
CA GLY A 235 -36.75 -27.97 24.51
C GLY A 235 -37.15 -28.38 23.09
N PRO A 236 -36.73 -29.57 22.64
CA PRO A 236 -37.05 -30.08 21.30
C PRO A 236 -38.59 -30.24 21.07
N ASP A 237 -39.34 -30.38 22.18
CA ASP A 237 -40.83 -30.47 22.18
C ASP A 237 -41.51 -29.08 22.16
N GLY A 238 -40.74 -27.98 22.15
CA GLY A 238 -41.26 -26.62 22.20
C GLY A 238 -41.56 -26.11 23.62
N SER A 239 -41.42 -26.96 24.68
CA SER A 239 -41.60 -26.56 26.08
C SER A 239 -40.55 -25.55 26.51
N VAL A 240 -40.94 -24.61 27.38
CA VAL A 240 -40.00 -23.66 28.00
C VAL A 240 -39.18 -24.36 29.04
N ASN A 241 -37.85 -24.26 28.97
CA ASN A 241 -36.97 -24.74 30.02
C ASN A 241 -37.05 -23.84 31.23
N LEU A 242 -37.23 -24.43 32.43
CA LEU A 242 -37.29 -23.69 33.69
C LEU A 242 -36.04 -23.98 34.51
N ASP A 243 -35.60 -22.99 35.29
CA ASP A 243 -34.55 -23.14 36.29
C ASP A 243 -35.07 -23.86 37.56
N GLU A 244 -34.20 -24.04 38.54
CA GLU A 244 -34.54 -24.69 39.82
C GLU A 244 -35.63 -23.91 40.62
N ASN A 245 -35.84 -22.63 40.30
CA ASN A 245 -36.83 -21.75 40.92
C ASN A 245 -38.13 -21.62 40.11
N GLY A 246 -38.22 -22.31 38.98
CA GLY A 246 -39.39 -22.28 38.08
C GLY A 246 -39.41 -21.07 37.13
N ASN A 247 -38.34 -20.32 36.97
CA ASN A 247 -38.25 -19.22 36.03
C ASN A 247 -37.77 -19.71 34.66
N PRO A 248 -38.22 -19.11 33.56
CA PRO A 248 -37.71 -19.41 32.24
C PRO A 248 -36.21 -19.19 32.15
N VAL A 249 -35.46 -20.18 31.64
CA VAL A 249 -34.04 -20.04 31.36
C VAL A 249 -33.86 -19.21 30.10
N PRO A 250 -33.11 -18.09 30.14
CA PRO A 250 -32.84 -17.30 28.95
C PRO A 250 -32.11 -18.11 27.90
N ARG A 251 -32.52 -17.96 26.61
CA ARG A 251 -31.89 -18.62 25.45
C ARG A 251 -30.50 -18.06 25.16
N TRP A 252 -30.33 -16.74 25.35
CA TRP A 252 -29.16 -15.98 25.02
C TRP A 252 -28.40 -15.51 26.24
N LEU A 253 -27.06 -15.54 26.14
CA LEU A 253 -26.18 -15.19 27.27
C LEU A 253 -25.57 -13.79 27.13
N VAL A 254 -25.77 -13.13 25.99
CA VAL A 254 -25.28 -11.79 25.69
C VAL A 254 -25.81 -10.77 26.72
N ARG A 255 -24.96 -9.87 27.17
CA ARG A 255 -25.27 -8.78 28.12
C ARG A 255 -24.66 -7.47 27.64
N PHE A 256 -25.44 -6.41 27.65
CA PHE A 256 -24.99 -5.04 27.40
C PHE A 256 -24.82 -4.35 28.76
N LEU A 257 -23.60 -3.96 29.08
CA LEU A 257 -23.25 -3.40 30.38
C LEU A 257 -22.59 -2.03 30.22
N PRO A 258 -22.95 -1.00 31.03
CA PRO A 258 -22.19 0.24 31.05
C PRO A 258 -20.76 0.00 31.52
N ASP A 259 -19.77 0.50 30.79
CA ASP A 259 -18.35 0.32 31.07
C ASP A 259 -17.54 1.59 30.82
N LYS A 260 -16.44 1.77 31.55
CA LYS A 260 -15.56 2.96 31.46
C LYS A 260 -14.17 2.64 30.91
N SER A 261 -14.00 1.54 30.19
CA SER A 261 -12.70 1.10 29.68
C SER A 261 -12.02 2.09 28.73
N THR A 262 -12.77 2.97 28.08
CA THR A 262 -12.26 3.96 27.11
C THR A 262 -12.08 5.37 27.67
N GLY A 263 -12.08 5.54 29.01
CA GLY A 263 -11.98 6.86 29.66
C GLY A 263 -13.34 7.54 29.90
N SER A 264 -14.32 7.37 29.01
CA SER A 264 -15.72 7.76 29.13
C SER A 264 -16.60 6.52 29.27
N TRP A 265 -17.83 6.69 29.76
CA TRP A 265 -18.79 5.59 29.88
C TRP A 265 -19.39 5.28 28.51
N GLY A 266 -19.44 4.00 28.17
CA GLY A 266 -20.04 3.44 26.96
C GLY A 266 -20.61 2.06 27.24
N PHE A 267 -20.94 1.27 26.21
CA PHE A 267 -21.34 -0.11 26.36
C PHE A 267 -20.17 -1.07 26.23
N LYS A 268 -20.16 -2.06 27.11
CA LYS A 268 -19.42 -3.31 26.99
C LYS A 268 -20.44 -4.42 26.77
N ILE A 269 -20.24 -5.21 25.73
CA ILE A 269 -21.09 -6.35 25.44
C ILE A 269 -20.33 -7.61 25.84
N GLU A 270 -20.83 -8.28 26.86
CA GLU A 270 -20.32 -9.59 27.27
C GLU A 270 -21.03 -10.67 26.48
N ASN A 271 -20.26 -11.52 25.81
CA ASN A 271 -20.74 -12.54 24.91
C ASN A 271 -20.09 -13.91 25.24
N PRO A 272 -20.39 -14.49 26.41
CA PRO A 272 -19.77 -15.75 26.85
C PRO A 272 -20.16 -16.95 25.97
N GLY A 273 -21.24 -16.85 25.21
CA GLY A 273 -21.72 -17.90 24.31
C GLY A 273 -21.11 -17.83 22.91
N LEU A 274 -20.27 -16.82 22.62
CA LEU A 274 -19.74 -16.55 21.29
C LEU A 274 -20.84 -16.47 20.23
N GLU A 275 -21.94 -15.78 20.57
CA GLU A 275 -23.10 -15.57 19.72
C GLU A 275 -22.80 -14.45 18.72
N GLU A 276 -23.30 -14.56 17.49
CA GLU A 276 -23.27 -13.45 16.54
C GLU A 276 -24.31 -12.42 16.98
N VAL A 277 -23.87 -11.18 17.23
CA VAL A 277 -24.74 -10.10 17.71
C VAL A 277 -24.76 -8.97 16.71
N SER A 278 -25.93 -8.60 16.24
CA SER A 278 -26.14 -7.39 15.43
C SER A 278 -27.23 -6.51 16.02
N ILE A 279 -27.11 -5.21 15.77
CA ILE A 279 -28.09 -4.21 16.21
C ILE A 279 -28.45 -3.29 15.05
N ASP A 280 -29.72 -2.96 14.95
CA ASP A 280 -30.25 -1.96 14.03
C ASP A 280 -31.25 -1.06 14.74
N GLN A 281 -31.43 0.16 14.23
CA GLN A 281 -32.49 1.04 14.66
C GLN A 281 -33.68 0.88 13.73
N VAL A 282 -34.86 0.57 14.30
CA VAL A 282 -36.11 0.47 13.54
C VAL A 282 -36.55 1.86 13.10
N ASP A 283 -36.96 1.99 11.84
CA ASP A 283 -37.42 3.23 11.22
C ASP A 283 -36.40 4.40 11.27
N ALA A 284 -35.11 4.10 11.30
CA ALA A 284 -34.09 5.15 11.18
C ALA A 284 -34.20 5.84 9.80
N PRO A 285 -34.06 7.16 9.72
CA PRO A 285 -34.05 7.86 8.44
C PRO A 285 -32.87 7.40 7.58
N ASP A 286 -33.01 7.51 6.26
CA ASP A 286 -31.89 7.20 5.37
C ASP A 286 -30.79 8.25 5.45
N ALA A 287 -29.58 7.84 5.07
CA ALA A 287 -28.42 8.71 4.94
C ALA A 287 -27.84 8.61 3.54
N LEU A 288 -27.02 9.59 3.19
CA LEU A 288 -26.24 9.58 1.98
C LEU A 288 -24.76 9.44 2.34
N MET A 289 -24.12 8.40 1.83
CA MET A 289 -22.66 8.27 1.89
C MET A 289 -22.05 9.08 0.74
N VAL A 290 -21.04 9.88 1.05
CA VAL A 290 -20.35 10.76 0.11
C VAL A 290 -18.87 10.50 0.22
N VAL A 291 -18.24 10.20 -0.91
CA VAL A 291 -16.82 9.92 -0.98
C VAL A 291 -16.18 10.82 -2.03
N THR A 292 -15.13 11.52 -1.66
CA THR A 292 -14.39 12.41 -2.56
C THR A 292 -12.98 12.66 -2.04
N GLY A 293 -12.06 13.05 -2.89
CA GLY A 293 -10.72 13.51 -2.51
C GLY A 293 -10.64 15.04 -2.50
N LEU A 294 -9.66 15.55 -1.79
CA LEU A 294 -9.27 16.95 -1.82
C LEU A 294 -7.79 17.03 -2.20
N THR A 295 -7.49 17.50 -3.40
CA THR A 295 -6.13 17.67 -3.90
C THR A 295 -5.66 19.10 -3.80
N ASP A 296 -4.39 19.25 -3.49
CA ASP A 296 -3.61 20.48 -3.54
C ASP A 296 -2.49 20.26 -4.59
N PRO A 297 -2.05 21.26 -5.35
CA PRO A 297 -0.90 21.12 -6.23
C PRO A 297 0.36 20.56 -5.55
N ASP A 298 0.51 20.82 -4.24
CA ASP A 298 1.68 20.44 -3.45
C ASP A 298 1.41 19.26 -2.50
N SER A 299 0.21 18.68 -2.49
CA SER A 299 -0.16 17.57 -1.61
C SER A 299 -0.90 16.46 -2.35
N PRO A 300 -0.57 15.19 -2.09
CA PRO A 300 -1.28 14.07 -2.67
C PRO A 300 -2.78 14.08 -2.33
N ALA A 301 -3.61 13.57 -3.23
CA ALA A 301 -5.02 13.36 -2.95
C ALA A 301 -5.20 12.33 -1.83
N SER A 302 -6.15 12.59 -0.93
CA SER A 302 -6.65 11.62 0.03
C SER A 302 -8.17 11.52 -0.08
N THR A 303 -8.68 10.32 0.03
CA THR A 303 -10.12 10.07 -0.05
C THR A 303 -10.78 10.37 1.29
N GLN A 304 -11.72 11.32 1.31
CA GLN A 304 -12.58 11.62 2.45
C GLN A 304 -13.87 10.84 2.34
N VAL A 305 -14.31 10.24 3.44
CA VAL A 305 -15.60 9.55 3.56
C VAL A 305 -16.49 10.36 4.49
N MET A 306 -17.62 10.80 3.98
CA MET A 306 -18.58 11.66 4.68
C MET A 306 -19.95 11.00 4.68
N ARG A 307 -20.78 11.35 5.66
CA ARG A 307 -22.20 11.00 5.72
C ARG A 307 -23.01 12.28 5.80
N ILE A 308 -24.05 12.38 4.99
CA ILE A 308 -25.12 13.34 5.14
C ILE A 308 -26.27 12.61 5.80
N SER A 309 -26.51 12.91 7.07
CA SER A 309 -27.59 12.33 7.86
C SER A 309 -28.90 13.06 7.57
N ASP A 310 -30.01 12.34 7.49
CA ASP A 310 -31.34 12.87 7.18
C ASP A 310 -31.35 13.90 6.02
N PRO A 311 -30.88 13.55 4.83
CA PRO A 311 -30.73 14.52 3.73
C PRO A 311 -32.06 15.05 3.20
N ALA A 312 -33.19 14.49 3.58
CA ALA A 312 -34.51 15.01 3.27
C ALA A 312 -35.04 16.02 4.30
N GLY A 313 -34.46 16.08 5.49
CA GLY A 313 -34.78 16.96 6.60
C GLY A 313 -33.76 18.07 6.81
N THR A 314 -33.24 18.17 8.03
CA THR A 314 -32.19 19.13 8.46
C THR A 314 -30.79 18.59 8.15
N ALA A 315 -30.52 18.20 6.95
CA ALA A 315 -29.31 17.49 6.54
C ALA A 315 -28.03 17.94 7.23
N GLU A 316 -27.42 17.06 8.00
CA GLU A 316 -26.15 17.29 8.71
C GLU A 316 -25.03 16.49 8.04
N ARG A 317 -23.97 17.17 7.64
CA ARG A 317 -22.78 16.54 7.04
C ARG A 317 -21.72 16.29 8.10
N SER A 318 -21.27 15.04 8.20
CA SER A 318 -20.17 14.62 9.08
C SER A 318 -19.08 13.91 8.28
N THR A 319 -17.81 14.21 8.59
CA THR A 319 -16.67 13.40 8.09
C THR A 319 -16.54 12.19 8.99
N LEU A 320 -16.58 11.00 8.41
CA LEU A 320 -16.46 9.73 9.14
C LEU A 320 -15.01 9.28 9.22
N SER A 321 -14.32 9.24 8.08
CA SER A 321 -12.95 8.75 7.99
C SER A 321 -12.22 9.30 6.77
N GLN A 322 -10.95 8.96 6.69
CA GLN A 322 -10.08 9.25 5.56
C GLN A 322 -9.36 7.97 5.14
N ILE A 323 -9.31 7.71 3.83
CA ILE A 323 -8.50 6.65 3.23
C ILE A 323 -7.29 7.32 2.60
N ALA A 324 -6.10 6.99 3.08
CA ALA A 324 -4.84 7.57 2.62
C ALA A 324 -3.77 6.49 2.58
N GLY A 325 -3.13 6.28 1.45
CA GLY A 325 -2.04 5.32 1.30
C GLY A 325 -0.72 5.91 1.81
N LEU A 326 0.02 5.16 2.61
CA LEU A 326 1.32 5.56 3.12
C LEU A 326 2.38 5.48 2.01
N ASP A 327 3.02 6.60 1.68
CA ASP A 327 4.22 6.61 0.85
C ASP A 327 5.43 6.23 1.73
N ARG A 328 5.75 4.94 1.72
CA ARG A 328 6.86 4.41 2.52
C ARG A 328 8.20 5.04 2.15
N LEU A 329 8.48 5.20 0.85
CA LEU A 329 9.76 5.77 0.41
C LEU A 329 9.86 7.25 0.76
N ALA A 330 8.79 8.02 0.60
CA ALA A 330 8.76 9.43 1.02
C ALA A 330 8.82 9.57 2.55
N THR A 331 8.21 8.67 3.31
CA THR A 331 8.30 8.61 4.77
C THR A 331 9.73 8.32 5.21
N GLU A 332 10.35 7.27 4.70
CA GLU A 332 11.76 6.93 4.97
C GLU A 332 12.70 8.09 4.57
N ARG A 333 12.43 8.74 3.44
CA ARG A 333 13.15 9.93 3.00
C ARG A 333 13.00 11.10 3.98
N ALA A 334 11.80 11.32 4.51
CA ALA A 334 11.56 12.32 5.54
C ALA A 334 12.33 11.99 6.82
N GLU A 335 12.41 10.72 7.21
CA GLU A 335 13.19 10.25 8.35
C GLU A 335 14.71 10.43 8.14
N LEU A 336 15.23 10.11 6.96
CA LEU A 336 16.64 10.32 6.61
C LEU A 336 17.05 11.79 6.67
N ASN A 337 16.16 12.69 6.31
CA ASN A 337 16.37 14.13 6.29
C ASN A 337 15.99 14.82 7.63
N ALA A 338 15.35 14.09 8.55
CA ALA A 338 14.91 14.66 9.82
C ALA A 338 16.10 15.13 10.66
N PRO A 339 16.03 16.33 11.24
CA PRO A 339 17.05 16.82 12.15
C PRO A 339 17.17 15.88 13.36
N LYS A 340 18.39 15.43 13.68
CA LYS A 340 18.65 14.58 14.84
C LYS A 340 18.74 15.45 16.12
N TYR A 341 17.63 16.09 16.50
CA TYR A 341 17.54 16.81 17.77
C TYR A 341 17.15 15.86 18.89
N ALA A 342 17.67 16.13 20.09
CA ALA A 342 17.18 15.45 21.29
C ALA A 342 15.68 15.77 21.48
N PRO A 343 14.83 14.79 21.88
CA PRO A 343 13.42 15.08 22.16
C PRO A 343 13.31 16.11 23.27
N ILE A 344 12.50 17.14 23.03
CA ILE A 344 12.15 18.14 24.03
C ILE A 344 10.96 17.59 24.80
N GLU A 345 11.07 17.49 26.12
CA GLU A 345 10.02 17.00 27.00
C GLU A 345 8.75 17.87 26.85
N GLY A 346 7.61 17.23 26.57
CA GLY A 346 6.31 17.90 26.37
C GLY A 346 6.03 18.45 24.97
N VAL A 347 6.94 18.22 23.98
CA VAL A 347 6.69 18.56 22.57
C VAL A 347 6.48 17.27 21.79
N GLU A 348 5.29 17.07 21.24
CA GLU A 348 5.04 15.97 20.31
C GLU A 348 5.94 16.09 19.09
N LYS A 349 6.62 14.99 18.72
CA LYS A 349 7.34 14.91 17.45
C LYS A 349 6.34 15.06 16.29
N PRO A 350 6.57 15.95 15.33
CA PRO A 350 5.75 15.99 14.13
C PRO A 350 5.82 14.64 13.42
N SER A 351 4.68 14.16 12.93
CA SER A 351 4.64 12.94 12.13
C SER A 351 5.48 13.13 10.87
N LEU A 352 6.35 12.19 10.61
CA LEU A 352 7.17 12.12 9.41
C LEU A 352 6.50 11.30 8.30
N GLU A 353 5.34 10.70 8.59
CA GLU A 353 4.55 9.98 7.61
C GLU A 353 4.21 10.87 6.43
N ARG A 354 4.34 10.30 5.25
CA ARG A 354 3.97 10.92 3.98
C ARG A 354 2.97 10.02 3.29
N PHE A 355 1.95 10.65 2.72
CA PHE A 355 0.90 9.90 2.03
C PHE A 355 1.05 10.07 0.54
N ALA A 356 0.71 9.01 -0.20
CA ALA A 356 0.64 9.01 -1.64
C ALA A 356 -0.79 9.27 -2.11
N THR A 357 -0.96 9.59 -3.39
CA THR A 357 -2.28 9.81 -3.98
C THR A 357 -3.17 8.59 -3.82
N THR A 358 -4.36 8.82 -3.24
CA THR A 358 -5.39 7.81 -3.02
C THR A 358 -6.74 8.41 -3.40
N SER A 359 -7.33 7.95 -4.51
CA SER A 359 -8.56 8.50 -5.11
C SER A 359 -9.63 7.44 -5.23
N ALA A 360 -10.82 7.72 -4.70
CA ALA A 360 -12.00 6.85 -4.84
C ALA A 360 -12.67 7.02 -6.19
N GLN A 361 -13.13 5.92 -6.77
CA GLN A 361 -13.86 5.90 -8.04
C GLN A 361 -15.32 5.43 -7.90
N SER A 362 -15.64 4.65 -6.89
CA SER A 362 -17.00 4.17 -6.65
C SER A 362 -17.22 3.85 -5.18
N VAL A 363 -18.48 3.93 -4.74
CA VAL A 363 -18.92 3.55 -3.39
C VAL A 363 -20.27 2.84 -3.46
N VAL A 364 -20.43 1.82 -2.64
CA VAL A 364 -21.70 1.13 -2.44
C VAL A 364 -21.93 0.88 -0.95
N THR A 365 -23.18 0.86 -0.51
CA THR A 365 -23.58 0.60 0.87
C THR A 365 -24.33 -0.72 0.97
N ALA A 366 -24.08 -1.48 2.02
CA ALA A 366 -24.78 -2.71 2.33
C ALA A 366 -25.93 -2.46 3.32
N ALA A 367 -26.84 -3.42 3.43
CA ALA A 367 -28.02 -3.33 4.29
C ALA A 367 -27.67 -3.24 5.79
N ASP A 368 -26.52 -3.76 6.20
CA ASP A 368 -26.00 -3.70 7.56
C ASP A 368 -25.37 -2.33 7.92
N GLY A 369 -25.38 -1.38 6.98
CA GLY A 369 -24.80 -0.04 7.11
C GLY A 369 -23.31 0.01 6.80
N SER A 370 -22.66 -1.10 6.46
CA SER A 370 -21.28 -1.07 5.97
C SER A 370 -21.20 -0.43 4.57
N SER A 371 -20.04 0.14 4.24
CA SER A 371 -19.78 0.78 2.95
C SER A 371 -18.51 0.22 2.35
N PHE A 372 -18.52 0.07 1.02
CA PHE A 372 -17.38 -0.41 0.26
C PHE A 372 -16.93 0.69 -0.70
N VAL A 373 -15.68 1.08 -0.61
CA VAL A 373 -15.07 2.12 -1.44
C VAL A 373 -13.97 1.49 -2.29
N VAL A 374 -14.08 1.65 -3.60
CA VAL A 374 -13.04 1.23 -4.55
C VAL A 374 -12.40 2.43 -5.22
N GLY A 375 -11.12 2.30 -5.52
CA GLY A 375 -10.37 3.33 -6.20
C GLY A 375 -8.94 2.92 -6.50
N THR A 376 -8.05 3.91 -6.54
CA THR A 376 -6.65 3.74 -6.89
C THR A 376 -5.76 4.39 -5.83
N THR A 377 -4.73 3.69 -5.39
CA THR A 377 -3.74 4.19 -4.44
C THR A 377 -2.31 3.99 -4.96
N ALA A 378 -1.47 5.00 -4.77
CA ALA A 378 -0.03 4.90 -5.00
C ALA A 378 0.76 4.62 -3.71
N GLY A 379 0.07 4.45 -2.57
CA GLY A 379 0.68 4.17 -1.26
C GLY A 379 0.11 2.93 -0.59
N ASP A 380 0.87 2.41 0.36
CA ASP A 380 0.50 1.22 1.15
C ASP A 380 -0.74 1.50 2.01
N LEU A 381 -1.67 0.56 2.07
CA LEU A 381 -2.87 0.64 2.89
C LEU A 381 -2.81 -0.42 4.01
N ASP A 382 -2.48 0.01 5.22
CA ASP A 382 -2.24 -0.88 6.38
C ASP A 382 -1.18 -1.94 6.02
N ALA A 383 -1.50 -3.22 6.12
CA ALA A 383 -0.61 -4.32 5.74
C ALA A 383 -0.57 -4.61 4.22
N ASN A 384 -1.37 -3.90 3.41
CA ASN A 384 -1.38 -4.06 1.96
C ASN A 384 -0.30 -3.21 1.29
N ARG A 385 0.69 -3.87 0.73
CA ARG A 385 1.80 -3.23 0.00
C ARG A 385 1.43 -3.00 -1.45
N VAL A 386 1.74 -1.81 -1.95
CA VAL A 386 1.61 -1.50 -3.39
C VAL A 386 2.63 -2.29 -4.19
N ALA A 387 2.18 -2.93 -5.29
CA ALA A 387 3.00 -3.80 -6.12
C ALA A 387 3.68 -3.07 -7.27
N GLY A 388 3.02 -2.07 -7.86
CA GLY A 388 3.53 -1.29 -8.99
C GLY A 388 3.60 0.21 -8.68
N SER A 389 3.31 1.03 -9.69
CA SER A 389 3.25 2.49 -9.51
C SER A 389 1.99 2.93 -8.76
N GLN A 390 0.92 2.16 -8.87
CA GLN A 390 -0.35 2.30 -8.17
C GLN A 390 -1.13 0.99 -8.22
N ASP A 391 -1.98 0.75 -7.23
CA ASP A 391 -2.81 -0.43 -7.11
C ASP A 391 -4.30 -0.06 -7.02
N LEU A 392 -5.17 -0.97 -7.47
CA LEU A 392 -6.59 -0.95 -7.14
C LEU A 392 -6.73 -1.20 -5.64
N PHE A 393 -7.51 -0.38 -4.95
CA PHE A 393 -7.87 -0.66 -3.57
C PHE A 393 -9.37 -0.90 -3.40
N LEU A 394 -9.72 -1.71 -2.42
CA LEU A 394 -11.07 -1.90 -1.90
C LEU A 394 -11.01 -1.77 -0.38
N THR A 395 -11.81 -0.87 0.18
CA THR A 395 -11.92 -0.65 1.63
C THR A 395 -13.34 -0.89 2.09
N LYS A 396 -13.53 -1.75 3.10
CA LYS A 396 -14.79 -1.89 3.84
C LYS A 396 -14.76 -1.00 5.07
N LEU A 397 -15.79 -0.20 5.22
CA LEU A 397 -16.04 0.65 6.38
C LEU A 397 -17.29 0.16 7.10
N ASP A 398 -17.29 0.22 8.42
CA ASP A 398 -18.52 0.04 9.19
C ASP A 398 -19.44 1.27 9.11
N SER A 399 -20.60 1.20 9.71
CA SER A 399 -21.60 2.29 9.69
C SER A 399 -21.13 3.59 10.33
N GLU A 400 -20.09 3.54 11.17
CA GLU A 400 -19.47 4.72 11.81
C GLU A 400 -18.21 5.19 11.07
N GLY A 401 -17.92 4.58 9.91
CA GLY A 401 -16.80 4.93 9.05
C GLY A 401 -15.45 4.35 9.50
N LYS A 402 -15.40 3.47 10.49
CA LYS A 402 -14.19 2.78 10.86
C LYS A 402 -13.82 1.76 9.78
N VAL A 403 -12.55 1.72 9.40
CA VAL A 403 -12.03 0.69 8.49
C VAL A 403 -12.15 -0.67 9.16
N VAL A 404 -12.88 -1.59 8.52
CA VAL A 404 -13.00 -2.99 8.92
C VAL A 404 -11.85 -3.77 8.31
N TRP A 405 -11.69 -3.68 6.99
CA TRP A 405 -10.57 -4.26 6.27
C TRP A 405 -10.27 -3.49 4.98
N GLN A 406 -9.05 -3.68 4.48
CA GLN A 406 -8.59 -3.10 3.21
C GLN A 406 -7.92 -4.17 2.35
N ARG A 407 -8.09 -4.05 1.04
CA ARG A 407 -7.44 -4.91 0.05
C ARG A 407 -6.77 -4.07 -1.01
N ALA A 408 -5.60 -4.50 -1.46
CA ALA A 408 -4.94 -3.96 -2.63
C ALA A 408 -4.72 -5.08 -3.66
N LEU A 409 -5.10 -4.81 -4.91
CA LEU A 409 -4.81 -5.66 -6.05
C LEU A 409 -3.88 -4.89 -6.98
N GLY A 410 -2.64 -5.34 -7.06
CA GLY A 410 -1.59 -4.70 -7.82
C GLY A 410 -1.04 -5.57 -8.93
N ALA A 411 -0.52 -4.92 -9.97
CA ALA A 411 0.31 -5.50 -11.02
C ALA A 411 1.72 -4.90 -10.97
N SER A 412 2.69 -5.49 -11.67
CA SER A 412 4.06 -4.94 -11.67
C SER A 412 4.18 -3.55 -12.32
N GLY A 413 3.24 -3.17 -13.17
CA GLY A 413 3.16 -1.84 -13.79
C GLY A 413 2.21 -0.93 -13.02
N SER A 414 0.90 -1.08 -13.25
CA SER A 414 -0.14 -0.32 -12.54
C SER A 414 -1.45 -1.10 -12.45
N ALA A 415 -2.25 -0.78 -11.42
CA ALA A 415 -3.64 -1.21 -11.35
C ALA A 415 -4.52 -0.05 -10.90
N SER A 416 -5.75 0.01 -11.39
CA SER A 416 -6.72 1.04 -11.03
C SER A 416 -8.11 0.45 -10.81
N GLY A 417 -8.80 0.90 -9.75
CA GLY A 417 -10.19 0.55 -9.51
C GLY A 417 -11.14 1.49 -10.24
N ALA A 418 -12.23 0.97 -10.77
CA ALA A 418 -13.23 1.73 -11.50
C ALA A 418 -14.61 1.68 -10.84
N ALA A 419 -15.11 0.50 -10.48
CA ALA A 419 -16.45 0.33 -9.98
C ALA A 419 -16.52 -0.80 -8.92
N VAL A 420 -17.51 -0.68 -8.02
CA VAL A 420 -17.83 -1.69 -7.01
C VAL A 420 -19.33 -1.95 -6.99
N ALA A 421 -19.73 -3.20 -6.82
CA ALA A 421 -21.12 -3.62 -6.67
C ALA A 421 -21.22 -4.74 -5.64
N LEU A 422 -22.42 -4.90 -5.06
CA LEU A 422 -22.72 -6.01 -4.17
C LEU A 422 -23.50 -7.07 -4.92
N GLY A 423 -23.10 -8.32 -4.76
CA GLY A 423 -23.87 -9.46 -5.22
C GLY A 423 -25.05 -9.79 -4.30
N PRO A 424 -26.04 -10.56 -4.79
CA PRO A 424 -27.17 -11.00 -4.00
C PRO A 424 -26.79 -11.93 -2.84
N ASP A 425 -25.62 -12.52 -2.91
CA ASP A 425 -24.99 -13.37 -1.89
C ASP A 425 -24.23 -12.56 -0.82
N GLY A 426 -24.21 -11.23 -0.92
CA GLY A 426 -23.46 -10.34 -0.04
C GLY A 426 -21.97 -10.23 -0.37
N HIS A 427 -21.49 -10.92 -1.41
CA HIS A 427 -20.14 -10.78 -1.89
C HIS A 427 -19.91 -9.43 -2.59
N VAL A 428 -18.68 -8.94 -2.51
CA VAL A 428 -18.29 -7.68 -3.14
C VAL A 428 -17.60 -7.98 -4.47
N VAL A 429 -18.06 -7.31 -5.52
CA VAL A 429 -17.45 -7.40 -6.85
C VAL A 429 -16.82 -6.07 -7.19
N VAL A 430 -15.59 -6.08 -7.68
CA VAL A 430 -14.89 -4.89 -8.15
C VAL A 430 -14.46 -5.05 -9.59
N ALA A 431 -14.51 -3.95 -10.33
CA ALA A 431 -13.93 -3.86 -11.67
C ALA A 431 -12.80 -2.84 -11.69
N GLY A 432 -11.77 -3.13 -12.48
CA GLY A 432 -10.61 -2.27 -12.64
C GLY A 432 -9.83 -2.56 -13.90
N THR A 433 -8.68 -1.92 -14.04
CA THR A 433 -7.74 -2.11 -15.16
C THR A 433 -6.37 -2.43 -14.60
N VAL A 434 -5.67 -3.40 -15.19
CA VAL A 434 -4.33 -3.82 -14.76
C VAL A 434 -3.36 -3.83 -15.94
N GLU A 435 -2.14 -3.35 -15.70
CA GLU A 435 -1.04 -3.26 -16.68
C GLU A 435 0.25 -3.81 -16.06
N GLY A 436 0.99 -4.61 -16.80
CA GLY A 436 2.19 -5.30 -16.33
C GLY A 436 1.91 -6.74 -15.93
N SER A 437 2.73 -7.35 -15.09
CA SER A 437 2.52 -8.72 -14.63
C SER A 437 1.49 -8.75 -13.48
N PHE A 438 0.38 -9.42 -13.72
CA PHE A 438 -0.67 -9.69 -12.73
C PHE A 438 -0.87 -11.19 -12.63
N ASP A 439 -0.69 -11.75 -11.43
CA ASP A 439 -0.79 -13.19 -11.18
C ASP A 439 0.07 -14.06 -12.13
N GLY A 440 1.28 -13.54 -12.46
CA GLY A 440 2.21 -14.20 -13.39
C GLY A 440 1.78 -14.17 -14.87
N ALA A 441 0.73 -13.43 -15.18
CA ALA A 441 0.29 -13.19 -16.55
C ALA A 441 0.61 -11.75 -16.95
N ASN A 442 1.23 -11.53 -18.11
CA ASN A 442 1.49 -10.19 -18.61
C ASN A 442 0.22 -9.59 -19.22
N THR A 443 -0.06 -8.34 -18.88
CA THR A 443 -1.19 -7.54 -19.34
C THR A 443 -0.66 -6.25 -19.98
N ASP A 444 -1.37 -5.73 -20.99
CA ASP A 444 -1.05 -4.46 -21.67
C ASP A 444 -2.08 -3.37 -21.37
N GLY A 445 -2.84 -3.53 -20.29
CA GLY A 445 -3.96 -2.72 -19.87
C GLY A 445 -5.24 -3.52 -20.05
N ASP A 446 -5.39 -4.65 -19.32
CA ASP A 446 -6.57 -5.52 -19.39
C ASP A 446 -7.58 -5.18 -18.30
N MET A 447 -8.88 -5.43 -18.57
CA MET A 447 -9.92 -5.30 -17.56
C MET A 447 -9.80 -6.43 -16.54
N LEU A 448 -9.92 -6.08 -15.26
CA LEU A 448 -9.96 -6.99 -14.12
C LEU A 448 -11.34 -6.98 -13.50
N VAL A 449 -11.90 -8.15 -13.23
CA VAL A 449 -13.05 -8.35 -12.33
C VAL A 449 -12.62 -9.25 -11.19
N ALA A 450 -12.74 -8.78 -9.94
CA ALA A 450 -12.41 -9.56 -8.77
C ALA A 450 -13.58 -9.61 -7.79
N ARG A 451 -13.73 -10.74 -7.08
CA ARG A 451 -14.78 -11.00 -6.09
C ARG A 451 -14.17 -11.26 -4.73
N PHE A 452 -14.81 -10.72 -3.71
CA PHE A 452 -14.39 -10.84 -2.32
C PHE A 452 -15.57 -11.28 -1.45
N ASP A 453 -15.29 -12.07 -0.42
CA ASP A 453 -16.27 -12.36 0.62
C ASP A 453 -16.46 -11.17 1.59
N ALA A 454 -17.34 -11.34 2.57
CA ALA A 454 -17.64 -10.32 3.56
C ALA A 454 -16.44 -9.99 4.48
N GLU A 455 -15.50 -10.89 4.62
CA GLU A 455 -14.28 -10.81 5.44
C GLU A 455 -13.05 -10.27 4.65
N GLY A 456 -13.21 -10.03 3.34
CA GLY A 456 -12.17 -9.46 2.47
C GLY A 456 -11.24 -10.49 1.82
N ALA A 457 -11.53 -11.78 1.91
CA ALA A 457 -10.79 -12.79 1.17
C ALA A 457 -11.20 -12.79 -0.31
N GLU A 458 -10.21 -12.89 -1.19
CA GLU A 458 -10.44 -12.97 -2.63
C GLU A 458 -11.00 -14.35 -3.01
N LEU A 459 -12.19 -14.36 -3.62
CA LEU A 459 -12.86 -15.57 -4.09
C LEU A 459 -12.43 -15.94 -5.52
N SER A 460 -12.34 -14.93 -6.38
CA SER A 460 -11.91 -15.10 -7.76
C SER A 460 -11.42 -13.78 -8.35
N SER A 461 -10.54 -13.87 -9.36
CA SER A 461 -10.22 -12.74 -10.23
C SER A 461 -10.11 -13.22 -11.68
N THR A 462 -10.71 -12.44 -12.58
CA THR A 462 -10.77 -12.77 -14.01
C THR A 462 -10.24 -11.60 -14.81
N LEU A 463 -9.25 -11.87 -15.67
CA LEU A 463 -8.76 -10.92 -16.65
C LEU A 463 -9.57 -11.05 -17.94
N ILE A 464 -10.12 -9.95 -18.41
CA ILE A 464 -10.80 -9.87 -19.69
C ILE A 464 -9.85 -9.19 -20.64
N ARG A 465 -9.30 -10.00 -21.56
CA ARG A 465 -8.22 -9.60 -22.45
C ARG A 465 -8.72 -9.34 -23.86
N ALA A 466 -8.30 -8.23 -24.43
CA ALA A 466 -8.30 -7.96 -25.86
C ALA A 466 -6.87 -7.55 -26.30
N VAL A 467 -6.70 -7.19 -27.55
CA VAL A 467 -5.40 -6.70 -28.05
C VAL A 467 -5.33 -5.20 -27.79
N GLY A 468 -4.32 -4.76 -27.03
CA GLY A 468 -4.10 -3.37 -26.68
C GLY A 468 -4.77 -2.98 -25.35
N LYS A 469 -4.69 -1.70 -24.99
CA LYS A 469 -5.13 -1.20 -23.70
C LYS A 469 -6.65 -1.12 -23.58
N ASP A 470 -7.23 -1.98 -22.76
CA ASP A 470 -8.64 -1.99 -22.38
C ASP A 470 -8.83 -1.29 -21.03
N THR A 471 -9.91 -0.56 -20.84
CA THR A 471 -10.21 0.10 -19.57
C THR A 471 -11.59 -0.28 -19.06
N ALA A 472 -11.69 -0.71 -17.80
CA ALA A 472 -12.96 -0.87 -17.12
C ALA A 472 -13.43 0.48 -16.57
N ASN A 473 -14.73 0.78 -16.72
CA ASN A 473 -15.35 1.99 -16.19
C ASN A 473 -16.57 1.68 -15.32
N ALA A 474 -17.29 0.60 -15.61
CA ALA A 474 -18.61 0.33 -15.07
C ALA A 474 -18.78 -1.14 -14.68
N LEU A 475 -19.61 -1.37 -13.69
CA LEU A 475 -19.93 -2.70 -13.16
C LEU A 475 -21.40 -2.73 -12.70
N ALA A 476 -22.11 -3.81 -13.02
CA ALA A 476 -23.42 -4.11 -12.46
C ALA A 476 -23.51 -5.61 -12.13
N VAL A 477 -24.29 -5.95 -11.11
CA VAL A 477 -24.55 -7.35 -10.72
C VAL A 477 -26.07 -7.54 -10.67
N SER A 478 -26.57 -8.59 -11.36
CA SER A 478 -27.98 -8.90 -11.39
C SER A 478 -28.43 -9.77 -10.22
N ALA A 479 -29.74 -9.91 -10.03
CA ALA A 479 -30.29 -10.68 -8.93
C ALA A 479 -29.96 -12.19 -9.00
N ASP A 480 -29.62 -12.72 -10.19
CA ASP A 480 -29.14 -14.10 -10.36
C ASP A 480 -27.61 -14.24 -10.13
N GLY A 481 -26.96 -13.14 -9.78
CA GLY A 481 -25.51 -13.10 -9.55
C GLY A 481 -24.66 -12.90 -10.82
N SER A 482 -25.27 -12.77 -12.01
CA SER A 482 -24.51 -12.47 -13.24
C SER A 482 -23.83 -11.10 -13.11
N ILE A 483 -22.56 -11.04 -13.51
CA ILE A 483 -21.73 -9.85 -13.40
C ILE A 483 -21.54 -9.24 -14.79
N PHE A 484 -21.78 -7.94 -14.92
CA PHE A 484 -21.58 -7.17 -16.15
C PHE A 484 -20.53 -6.12 -15.93
N VAL A 485 -19.47 -6.13 -16.73
CA VAL A 485 -18.42 -5.10 -16.74
C VAL A 485 -18.39 -4.40 -18.08
N GLY A 486 -18.28 -3.09 -18.06
CA GLY A 486 -18.24 -2.26 -19.25
C GLY A 486 -17.08 -1.27 -19.22
N GLY A 487 -16.69 -0.86 -20.41
CA GLY A 487 -15.62 0.12 -20.56
C GLY A 487 -15.25 0.37 -22.03
N ARG A 488 -13.96 0.49 -22.29
CA ARG A 488 -13.41 0.77 -23.62
C ARG A 488 -12.34 -0.26 -23.96
N GLY A 489 -12.42 -0.82 -25.16
CA GLY A 489 -11.40 -1.67 -25.75
C GLY A 489 -10.48 -0.89 -26.70
N ALA A 490 -9.26 -1.35 -26.91
CA ALA A 490 -8.26 -0.69 -27.76
C ALA A 490 -8.49 -0.87 -29.26
N THR A 491 -9.31 -1.85 -29.66
CA THR A 491 -9.55 -2.16 -31.09
C THR A 491 -10.46 -1.12 -31.76
N GLY A 492 -10.31 -0.87 -33.04
CA GLY A 492 -11.21 -0.03 -33.87
C GLY A 492 -11.13 1.48 -33.61
N GLY A 493 -10.10 1.95 -32.91
CA GLY A 493 -10.01 3.37 -32.50
C GLY A 493 -10.51 3.66 -31.09
N GLY A 494 -10.84 2.59 -30.36
CA GLY A 494 -11.38 2.57 -29.01
C GLY A 494 -12.89 2.40 -28.98
N ASP A 495 -13.33 1.16 -28.97
CA ASP A 495 -14.77 0.81 -29.03
C ASP A 495 -15.32 0.55 -27.62
N ALA A 496 -16.61 0.82 -27.44
CA ALA A 496 -17.32 0.43 -26.23
C ALA A 496 -17.39 -1.09 -26.13
N PHE A 497 -17.17 -1.60 -24.91
CA PHE A 497 -17.08 -3.03 -24.66
C PHE A 497 -17.87 -3.42 -23.43
N ILE A 498 -18.65 -4.49 -23.51
CA ILE A 498 -19.38 -5.10 -22.38
C ILE A 498 -18.99 -6.57 -22.30
N ALA A 499 -18.73 -7.06 -21.11
CA ALA A 499 -18.58 -8.49 -20.84
C ALA A 499 -19.57 -8.94 -19.76
N ARG A 500 -20.09 -10.15 -19.93
CA ARG A 500 -20.91 -10.86 -18.94
C ARG A 500 -20.09 -12.00 -18.36
N LEU A 501 -20.10 -12.11 -17.04
CA LEU A 501 -19.51 -13.22 -16.28
C LEU A 501 -20.62 -13.87 -15.46
N ASP A 502 -20.44 -15.16 -15.15
CA ASP A 502 -21.31 -15.86 -14.20
C ASP A 502 -21.04 -15.40 -12.76
N ALA A 503 -21.90 -15.84 -11.84
CA ALA A 503 -21.79 -15.55 -10.42
C ALA A 503 -20.45 -16.04 -9.79
N ASP A 504 -19.78 -17.02 -10.37
CA ASP A 504 -18.47 -17.48 -9.94
C ASP A 504 -17.30 -16.65 -10.50
N GLY A 505 -17.58 -15.70 -11.40
CA GLY A 505 -16.61 -14.85 -12.07
C GLY A 505 -16.09 -15.41 -13.40
N SER A 506 -16.62 -16.53 -13.90
CA SER A 506 -16.22 -17.07 -15.19
C SER A 506 -16.85 -16.30 -16.36
N LEU A 507 -15.99 -15.95 -17.35
CA LEU A 507 -16.41 -15.15 -18.50
C LEU A 507 -17.35 -15.96 -19.42
N ARG A 508 -18.51 -15.40 -19.75
CA ARG A 508 -19.54 -16.01 -20.60
C ARG A 508 -19.65 -15.38 -21.97
N GLU A 509 -19.81 -14.07 -22.03
CA GLU A 509 -20.17 -13.38 -23.25
C GLU A 509 -19.43 -12.04 -23.33
N ARG A 510 -19.19 -11.57 -24.56
CA ARG A 510 -18.61 -10.27 -24.83
C ARG A 510 -19.37 -9.60 -25.95
N ARG A 511 -19.60 -8.29 -25.82
CA ARG A 511 -20.17 -7.45 -26.87
C ARG A 511 -19.29 -6.23 -27.10
N ARG A 512 -19.04 -5.91 -28.36
CA ARG A 512 -18.46 -4.66 -28.82
C ARG A 512 -19.59 -3.78 -29.38
N ILE A 513 -19.56 -2.49 -29.06
CA ILE A 513 -20.41 -1.45 -29.64
C ILE A 513 -19.46 -0.49 -30.34
N ASP A 514 -19.68 -0.31 -31.66
CA ASP A 514 -18.82 0.46 -32.55
C ASP A 514 -19.70 1.37 -33.40
N SER A 515 -19.60 2.69 -33.19
CA SER A 515 -20.29 3.71 -33.97
C SER A 515 -19.44 4.27 -35.11
N GLY A 516 -18.22 3.76 -35.31
CA GLY A 516 -17.21 4.26 -36.27
C GLY A 516 -16.35 5.41 -35.71
N GLY A 517 -16.53 5.74 -34.42
CA GLY A 517 -15.77 6.76 -33.69
C GLY A 517 -15.05 6.21 -32.45
N SER A 518 -14.83 7.06 -31.46
CA SER A 518 -14.38 6.65 -30.15
C SER A 518 -15.59 6.37 -29.28
N ASP A 519 -15.72 5.14 -28.83
CA ASP A 519 -16.88 4.69 -28.06
C ASP A 519 -16.45 4.18 -26.67
N THR A 520 -17.33 4.31 -25.69
CA THR A 520 -17.07 3.81 -24.34
C THR A 520 -18.37 3.50 -23.61
N VAL A 521 -18.36 2.48 -22.77
CA VAL A 521 -19.39 2.30 -21.73
C VAL A 521 -18.96 3.11 -20.51
N ASN A 522 -19.78 4.03 -20.07
CA ASN A 522 -19.51 4.91 -18.94
C ASN A 522 -20.13 4.43 -17.62
N ALA A 523 -21.35 3.85 -17.70
CA ALA A 523 -22.05 3.29 -16.55
C ALA A 523 -22.93 2.11 -16.95
N LEU A 524 -23.14 1.19 -16.00
CA LEU A 524 -24.02 0.04 -16.11
C LEU A 524 -24.98 0.01 -14.90
N ALA A 525 -26.21 -0.40 -15.12
CA ALA A 525 -27.19 -0.69 -14.06
C ALA A 525 -28.09 -1.83 -14.47
N ILE A 526 -28.74 -2.49 -13.51
CA ILE A 526 -29.79 -3.45 -13.77
C ILE A 526 -31.14 -2.71 -13.68
N GLY A 527 -31.95 -2.81 -14.72
CA GLY A 527 -33.29 -2.24 -14.78
C GLY A 527 -34.27 -2.98 -13.87
N SER A 528 -35.44 -2.39 -13.68
CA SER A 528 -36.49 -2.93 -12.79
C SER A 528 -37.03 -4.31 -13.22
N ASN A 529 -36.87 -4.69 -14.48
CA ASN A 529 -37.31 -5.99 -15.01
C ASN A 529 -36.11 -6.97 -15.17
N GLY A 530 -34.92 -6.61 -14.65
CA GLY A 530 -33.72 -7.44 -14.73
C GLY A 530 -32.88 -7.27 -16.03
N GLU A 531 -33.31 -6.38 -16.93
CA GLU A 531 -32.54 -6.04 -18.12
C GLU A 531 -31.29 -5.25 -17.78
N LEU A 532 -30.27 -5.30 -18.65
CA LEU A 532 -29.05 -4.50 -18.52
C LEU A 532 -29.24 -3.12 -19.16
N LEU A 533 -29.00 -2.08 -18.39
CA LEU A 533 -28.95 -0.70 -18.88
C LEU A 533 -27.46 -0.31 -19.04
N ALA A 534 -27.10 0.12 -20.23
CA ALA A 534 -25.74 0.56 -20.56
C ALA A 534 -25.77 2.01 -21.02
N LEU A 535 -25.12 2.88 -20.26
CA LEU A 535 -24.89 4.27 -20.65
C LEU A 535 -23.58 4.34 -21.43
N THR A 536 -23.69 4.64 -22.72
CA THR A 536 -22.56 4.69 -23.64
C THR A 536 -22.29 6.11 -24.12
N SER A 537 -21.07 6.37 -24.55
CA SER A 537 -20.72 7.49 -25.41
C SER A 537 -20.34 6.91 -26.76
N GLU A 538 -21.06 7.26 -27.82
CA GLU A 538 -20.91 6.71 -29.16
C GLU A 538 -20.57 7.87 -30.12
N GLY A 539 -19.31 7.97 -30.52
CA GLY A 539 -18.84 9.12 -31.31
C GLY A 539 -19.09 10.49 -30.63
N GLY A 540 -19.19 10.52 -29.30
CA GLY A 540 -19.48 11.69 -28.48
C GLY A 540 -20.98 11.89 -28.17
N VAL A 541 -21.88 11.09 -28.73
CA VAL A 541 -23.32 11.10 -28.40
C VAL A 541 -23.55 10.22 -27.16
N GLY A 542 -24.12 10.78 -26.11
CA GLY A 542 -24.58 10.02 -24.95
C GLY A 542 -25.79 9.18 -25.29
N THR A 543 -25.72 7.86 -25.16
CA THR A 543 -26.80 6.94 -25.49
C THR A 543 -27.07 6.01 -24.32
N LEU A 544 -28.35 5.88 -23.91
CA LEU A 544 -28.73 4.85 -22.99
C LEU A 544 -29.30 3.68 -23.77
N ARG A 545 -28.70 2.50 -23.64
CA ARG A 545 -29.18 1.26 -24.24
C ARG A 545 -29.80 0.35 -23.20
N ARG A 546 -30.92 -0.28 -23.57
CA ARG A 546 -31.49 -1.39 -22.85
C ARG A 546 -31.12 -2.67 -23.56
N ILE A 547 -30.48 -3.60 -22.88
CA ILE A 547 -29.91 -4.83 -23.43
C ILE A 547 -30.51 -6.01 -22.65
N ASP A 548 -30.79 -7.10 -23.34
CA ASP A 548 -31.20 -8.34 -22.71
C ASP A 548 -30.03 -8.88 -21.82
N SER A 549 -30.27 -8.99 -20.51
CA SER A 549 -29.25 -9.50 -19.57
C SER A 549 -28.90 -10.98 -19.82
N ALA A 550 -29.77 -11.75 -20.47
CA ALA A 550 -29.49 -13.14 -20.85
C ALA A 550 -28.65 -13.25 -22.12
N SER A 551 -28.64 -12.23 -22.98
CA SER A 551 -27.85 -12.22 -24.24
C SER A 551 -27.48 -10.79 -24.62
N LEU A 552 -26.20 -10.45 -24.49
CA LEU A 552 -25.70 -9.10 -24.74
C LEU A 552 -25.89 -8.61 -26.18
N VAL A 553 -26.17 -9.47 -27.14
CA VAL A 553 -26.38 -9.07 -28.55
C VAL A 553 -27.77 -8.51 -28.83
N ASN A 554 -28.75 -8.72 -27.92
CA ASN A 554 -30.14 -8.32 -28.08
C ASN A 554 -30.42 -6.95 -27.47
N ASP A 555 -30.52 -5.90 -28.32
CA ASP A 555 -31.02 -4.60 -27.89
C ASP A 555 -32.54 -4.60 -27.75
N LEU A 556 -33.02 -4.15 -26.59
CA LEU A 556 -34.42 -4.02 -26.26
C LEU A 556 -34.95 -2.58 -26.49
N GLY A 557 -34.06 -1.64 -26.75
CA GLY A 557 -34.36 -0.23 -27.02
C GLY A 557 -33.19 0.69 -26.65
N SER A 558 -33.25 1.93 -27.10
CA SER A 558 -32.28 2.96 -26.75
C SER A 558 -32.90 4.36 -26.80
N ILE A 559 -32.32 5.30 -26.10
CA ILE A 559 -32.58 6.74 -26.19
C ILE A 559 -31.26 7.51 -26.26
N GLU A 560 -31.20 8.48 -27.14
CA GLU A 560 -30.06 9.39 -27.27
C GLU A 560 -30.30 10.64 -26.42
N LEU A 561 -29.22 11.19 -25.86
CA LEU A 561 -29.21 12.39 -25.02
C LEU A 561 -28.48 13.56 -25.71
N GLY A 562 -28.02 13.36 -26.96
CA GLY A 562 -27.21 14.33 -27.69
C GLY A 562 -25.71 14.33 -27.33
N GLN A 563 -25.04 15.40 -27.67
CA GLN A 563 -23.57 15.59 -27.45
C GLN A 563 -23.30 15.92 -25.99
N VAL A 564 -23.15 14.87 -25.15
CA VAL A 564 -23.02 14.99 -23.70
C VAL A 564 -21.93 14.08 -23.13
N ASP A 565 -21.34 14.47 -22.01
CA ASP A 565 -20.47 13.63 -21.20
C ASP A 565 -21.28 13.03 -20.05
N ALA A 566 -22.09 12.01 -20.37
CA ALA A 566 -22.93 11.29 -19.41
C ALA A 566 -22.13 10.18 -18.71
N ARG A 567 -22.09 10.16 -17.36
CA ARG A 567 -21.19 9.29 -16.59
C ARG A 567 -21.84 8.54 -15.44
N ALA A 568 -22.99 8.98 -14.99
CA ALA A 568 -23.68 8.41 -13.85
C ALA A 568 -25.04 7.84 -14.27
N LEU A 569 -25.38 6.68 -13.73
CA LEU A 569 -26.61 5.96 -14.02
C LEU A 569 -27.17 5.34 -12.73
N ALA A 570 -28.45 5.53 -12.48
CA ALA A 570 -29.17 4.88 -11.39
C ALA A 570 -30.59 4.54 -11.83
N VAL A 571 -31.21 3.56 -11.18
CA VAL A 571 -32.57 3.13 -11.46
C VAL A 571 -33.37 3.16 -10.17
N ALA A 572 -34.56 3.76 -10.23
CA ALA A 572 -35.52 3.76 -9.14
C ALA A 572 -36.33 2.47 -9.11
N SER A 573 -36.96 2.17 -7.98
CA SER A 573 -37.81 0.99 -7.81
C SER A 573 -39.06 0.95 -8.73
N ASP A 574 -39.52 2.11 -9.19
CA ASP A 574 -40.63 2.25 -10.15
C ASP A 574 -40.14 2.12 -11.61
N GLY A 575 -38.87 1.94 -11.85
CA GLY A 575 -38.24 1.82 -13.17
C GLY A 575 -37.77 3.15 -13.77
N THR A 576 -37.99 4.29 -13.13
CA THR A 576 -37.45 5.60 -13.57
C THR A 576 -35.93 5.53 -13.59
N ILE A 577 -35.31 6.01 -14.66
CA ILE A 577 -33.88 5.98 -14.85
C ILE A 577 -33.34 7.39 -14.68
N GLY A 578 -32.35 7.55 -13.81
CA GLY A 578 -31.59 8.79 -13.62
C GLY A 578 -30.25 8.72 -14.34
N ILE A 579 -29.89 9.75 -15.10
CA ILE A 579 -28.61 9.87 -15.78
C ILE A 579 -27.97 11.20 -15.38
N GLY A 580 -26.72 11.18 -14.94
CA GLY A 580 -25.95 12.35 -14.56
C GLY A 580 -24.73 12.55 -15.45
N GLY A 581 -24.36 13.83 -15.65
CA GLY A 581 -23.19 14.14 -16.47
C GLY A 581 -22.95 15.65 -16.62
N SER A 582 -22.31 16.03 -17.72
CA SER A 582 -22.13 17.43 -18.10
C SER A 582 -22.31 17.66 -19.60
N ALA A 583 -22.80 18.85 -19.95
CA ALA A 583 -23.03 19.23 -21.34
C ALA A 583 -22.62 20.69 -21.57
N SER A 584 -22.16 21.01 -22.77
CA SER A 584 -21.88 22.40 -23.23
C SER A 584 -23.01 22.98 -24.05
N SER A 585 -24.07 22.22 -24.29
CA SER A 585 -25.31 22.59 -25.01
C SER A 585 -26.48 21.88 -24.37
N ALA A 586 -27.68 22.27 -24.75
CA ALA A 586 -28.88 21.60 -24.23
C ALA A 586 -28.85 20.10 -24.55
N VAL A 587 -29.21 19.32 -23.55
CA VAL A 587 -29.36 17.83 -23.60
C VAL A 587 -30.69 17.53 -24.28
N ASP A 588 -30.72 16.48 -25.09
CA ASP A 588 -31.99 16.08 -25.73
C ASP A 588 -33.06 15.63 -24.71
N GLY A 589 -34.24 16.25 -24.80
CA GLY A 589 -35.37 16.02 -23.88
C GLY A 589 -36.08 17.30 -23.49
N ASN A 590 -37.07 17.16 -22.60
CA ASN A 590 -37.84 18.28 -22.08
C ASN A 590 -37.04 18.99 -20.98
N GLN A 591 -36.82 20.31 -21.17
CA GLN A 591 -35.99 21.09 -20.23
C GLN A 591 -36.82 21.53 -19.02
N VAL A 592 -36.48 21.12 -17.83
CA VAL A 592 -37.16 21.51 -16.56
C VAL A 592 -36.71 22.95 -16.16
N ASN A 593 -35.44 23.26 -16.33
CA ASN A 593 -34.86 24.60 -16.11
C ASN A 593 -33.86 24.96 -17.21
N ALA A 594 -33.36 26.17 -17.18
CA ALA A 594 -32.43 26.66 -18.21
C ALA A 594 -30.96 26.25 -17.89
N THR A 595 -30.14 26.17 -18.95
CA THR A 595 -28.69 26.06 -18.84
C THR A 595 -28.08 27.37 -18.29
N GLY A 596 -26.89 27.26 -17.67
CA GLY A 596 -26.09 28.39 -17.17
C GLY A 596 -25.16 28.93 -18.26
N GLY A 597 -23.88 28.77 -18.06
CA GLY A 597 -22.81 29.14 -19.00
C GLY A 597 -21.59 28.25 -18.77
N GLY A 598 -20.78 28.08 -19.80
CA GLY A 598 -19.68 27.10 -19.73
C GLY A 598 -20.17 25.69 -19.99
N ARG A 599 -19.74 24.77 -19.19
CA ARG A 599 -20.22 23.38 -19.18
C ARG A 599 -21.11 23.17 -17.96
N ASP A 600 -22.35 22.77 -18.19
CA ASP A 600 -23.38 22.60 -17.16
C ASP A 600 -23.49 21.15 -16.69
N GLY A 601 -23.60 20.94 -15.39
CA GLY A 601 -24.00 19.66 -14.81
C GLY A 601 -25.47 19.38 -15.12
N PHE A 602 -25.83 18.16 -15.52
CA PHE A 602 -27.21 17.81 -15.76
C PHE A 602 -27.63 16.52 -15.09
N VAL A 603 -28.93 16.42 -14.81
CA VAL A 603 -29.61 15.18 -14.43
C VAL A 603 -30.80 14.98 -15.40
N ALA A 604 -30.71 13.92 -16.19
CA ALA A 604 -31.81 13.50 -17.06
C ALA A 604 -32.62 12.38 -16.39
N ARG A 605 -33.94 12.53 -16.29
CA ARG A 605 -34.88 11.52 -15.86
C ARG A 605 -35.51 10.88 -17.10
N VAL A 606 -35.21 9.64 -17.31
CA VAL A 606 -35.70 8.87 -18.45
C VAL A 606 -36.78 7.92 -17.98
N SER A 607 -37.89 7.86 -18.74
CA SER A 607 -38.98 6.93 -18.46
C SER A 607 -38.52 5.48 -18.63
N ALA A 608 -39.17 4.57 -17.86
CA ALA A 608 -38.86 3.14 -17.88
C ALA A 608 -38.96 2.51 -19.29
N ASP A 609 -39.76 3.04 -20.17
CA ASP A 609 -39.93 2.59 -21.56
C ASP A 609 -38.99 3.27 -22.56
N LEU A 610 -38.12 4.19 -22.11
CA LEU A 610 -37.16 4.97 -22.89
C LEU A 610 -37.84 5.92 -23.94
N THR A 611 -39.08 6.34 -23.71
CA THR A 611 -39.81 7.19 -24.67
C THR A 611 -39.75 8.67 -24.36
N SER A 612 -39.36 9.05 -23.14
CA SER A 612 -39.27 10.45 -22.70
C SER A 612 -38.09 10.69 -21.78
N SER A 613 -37.55 11.90 -21.85
CA SER A 613 -36.50 12.40 -20.97
C SER A 613 -36.83 13.82 -20.52
N ASP A 614 -36.78 14.05 -19.19
CA ASP A 614 -36.82 15.38 -18.59
C ASP A 614 -35.45 15.75 -18.03
N VAL A 615 -34.94 16.94 -18.34
CA VAL A 615 -33.59 17.36 -18.03
C VAL A 615 -33.58 18.55 -17.07
N SER A 616 -32.90 18.37 -15.96
CA SER A 616 -32.63 19.41 -14.95
C SER A 616 -31.13 19.77 -14.93
N TYR A 617 -30.80 21.05 -15.00
CA TYR A 617 -29.44 21.53 -14.96
C TYR A 617 -29.06 22.00 -13.58
N ILE A 618 -27.89 21.57 -13.11
CA ILE A 618 -27.16 22.11 -11.96
C ILE A 618 -26.07 22.98 -12.56
N ALA A 619 -26.35 24.28 -12.66
CA ALA A 619 -25.57 25.16 -13.54
C ALA A 619 -25.23 26.49 -12.87
N THR A 620 -24.03 26.95 -13.14
CA THR A 620 -23.53 28.31 -12.83
C THR A 620 -23.07 29.02 -14.12
N GLY A 621 -22.36 30.11 -14.01
CA GLY A 621 -21.66 30.74 -15.16
C GLY A 621 -20.29 30.07 -15.45
N ALA A 622 -19.92 29.00 -14.75
CA ALA A 622 -18.64 28.32 -14.88
C ALA A 622 -18.87 26.81 -15.18
N ASP A 623 -17.83 26.00 -15.13
CA ASP A 623 -17.95 24.58 -15.39
C ASP A 623 -18.52 23.84 -14.20
N ASP A 624 -19.61 23.14 -14.44
CA ASP A 624 -20.33 22.30 -13.50
C ASP A 624 -20.45 20.87 -14.05
N ARG A 625 -20.50 19.86 -13.17
CA ARG A 625 -20.54 18.47 -13.62
C ARG A 625 -21.14 17.57 -12.55
N VAL A 626 -21.99 16.64 -12.93
CA VAL A 626 -22.49 15.55 -12.09
C VAL A 626 -21.59 14.32 -12.29
N ASP A 627 -21.02 13.83 -11.19
CA ASP A 627 -20.09 12.69 -11.18
C ASP A 627 -20.78 11.37 -10.79
N SER A 628 -21.85 11.44 -9.99
CA SER A 628 -22.59 10.26 -9.51
C SER A 628 -24.05 10.60 -9.19
N ILE A 629 -24.91 9.59 -9.15
CA ILE A 629 -26.35 9.75 -8.94
C ILE A 629 -26.89 8.55 -8.15
N THR A 630 -27.89 8.77 -7.30
CA THR A 630 -28.62 7.71 -6.62
C THR A 630 -30.06 8.12 -6.34
N PHE A 631 -30.97 7.14 -6.21
CA PHE A 631 -32.34 7.38 -5.78
C PHE A 631 -32.51 7.05 -4.30
N MET A 632 -33.21 7.88 -3.58
CA MET A 632 -33.57 7.65 -2.19
C MET A 632 -34.81 8.47 -1.80
N ASN A 633 -35.78 7.85 -1.16
CA ASN A 633 -37.01 8.52 -0.63
C ASN A 633 -37.73 9.39 -1.66
N GLY A 634 -37.95 8.88 -2.88
CA GLY A 634 -38.64 9.61 -3.94
C GLY A 634 -37.88 10.82 -4.48
N ASN A 635 -36.63 10.97 -4.18
CA ASN A 635 -35.72 11.99 -4.70
C ASN A 635 -34.56 11.38 -5.48
N ILE A 636 -34.01 12.16 -6.38
CA ILE A 636 -32.70 11.90 -6.99
C ILE A 636 -31.66 12.73 -6.23
N TYR A 637 -30.58 12.09 -5.82
CA TYR A 637 -29.39 12.76 -5.29
C TYR A 637 -28.29 12.72 -6.34
N ALA A 638 -27.69 13.89 -6.60
CA ALA A 638 -26.59 14.05 -7.56
C ALA A 638 -25.35 14.58 -6.83
N GLY A 639 -24.28 13.82 -6.87
CA GLY A 639 -22.95 14.26 -6.40
C GLY A 639 -22.15 14.79 -7.57
N GLY A 640 -21.46 15.92 -7.38
CA GLY A 640 -20.77 16.56 -8.48
C GLY A 640 -19.77 17.64 -8.04
N ARG A 641 -19.25 18.35 -9.03
CA ARG A 641 -18.26 19.41 -8.85
C ARG A 641 -18.66 20.66 -9.59
N THR A 642 -18.31 21.82 -9.02
CA THR A 642 -18.54 23.14 -9.61
C THR A 642 -17.27 24.00 -9.55
N SER A 643 -17.02 24.77 -10.60
CA SER A 643 -16.07 25.86 -10.62
C SER A 643 -16.72 27.23 -10.37
N GLY A 644 -18.00 27.26 -10.00
CA GLY A 644 -18.81 28.44 -9.72
C GLY A 644 -19.45 28.43 -8.33
N ASP A 645 -20.34 29.37 -8.10
CA ASP A 645 -21.09 29.59 -6.88
C ASP A 645 -22.50 29.00 -7.05
N LEU A 646 -22.76 27.78 -6.53
CA LEU A 646 -24.05 27.10 -6.64
C LEU A 646 -24.99 27.44 -5.47
N SER A 647 -24.57 27.14 -4.25
CA SER A 647 -25.34 27.39 -3.03
C SER A 647 -24.56 28.19 -1.99
N GLY A 648 -23.43 28.75 -2.38
CA GLY A 648 -22.54 29.56 -1.57
C GLY A 648 -21.31 29.94 -2.35
N THR A 649 -20.48 30.81 -1.83
CA THR A 649 -19.24 31.21 -2.47
C THR A 649 -18.27 30.02 -2.57
N ARG A 650 -17.76 29.76 -3.75
CA ARG A 650 -16.73 28.77 -4.02
C ARG A 650 -15.50 29.01 -3.15
N ARG A 651 -14.98 27.96 -2.56
CA ARG A 651 -13.82 27.99 -1.63
C ARG A 651 -12.53 27.57 -2.31
N GLY A 652 -12.60 26.49 -3.09
CA GLY A 652 -11.46 25.89 -3.77
C GLY A 652 -11.30 26.32 -5.22
N THR A 653 -10.44 25.69 -5.97
CA THR A 653 -10.37 25.82 -7.45
C THR A 653 -11.59 25.14 -8.08
N SER A 654 -12.05 24.03 -7.53
CA SER A 654 -13.37 23.45 -7.71
C SER A 654 -13.90 22.93 -6.38
N ASP A 655 -15.18 23.14 -6.14
CA ASP A 655 -15.90 22.64 -4.95
C ASP A 655 -16.75 21.43 -5.32
N GLY A 656 -16.95 20.54 -4.36
CA GLY A 656 -17.92 19.47 -4.45
C GLY A 656 -19.32 19.97 -4.13
N PHE A 657 -20.33 19.30 -4.65
CA PHE A 657 -21.70 19.51 -4.24
C PHE A 657 -22.48 18.19 -4.15
N VAL A 658 -23.56 18.21 -3.37
CA VAL A 658 -24.64 17.23 -3.40
C VAL A 658 -25.94 17.99 -3.62
N ALA A 659 -26.66 17.66 -4.69
CA ALA A 659 -27.96 18.24 -5.02
C ALA A 659 -29.07 17.20 -4.79
N ARG A 660 -30.19 17.64 -4.23
CA ARG A 660 -31.43 16.88 -4.12
C ARG A 660 -32.43 17.38 -5.14
N ILE A 661 -32.98 16.47 -5.92
CA ILE A 661 -33.87 16.74 -7.03
C ILE A 661 -35.12 15.89 -6.82
N ASP A 662 -36.30 16.49 -6.88
CA ASP A 662 -37.60 15.78 -6.80
C ASP A 662 -37.70 14.83 -8.00
N ALA A 663 -37.87 13.53 -7.76
CA ALA A 663 -37.88 12.53 -8.82
C ALA A 663 -39.15 12.62 -9.69
N GLY A 664 -40.24 13.18 -9.19
CA GLY A 664 -41.52 13.37 -9.94
C GLY A 664 -41.48 14.57 -10.88
N THR A 665 -40.96 15.69 -10.43
CA THR A 665 -41.00 16.99 -11.17
C THR A 665 -39.67 17.38 -11.79
N GLY A 666 -38.55 16.85 -11.33
CA GLY A 666 -37.21 17.27 -11.71
C GLY A 666 -36.75 18.58 -11.05
N ALA A 667 -37.56 19.19 -10.19
CA ALA A 667 -37.19 20.42 -9.51
C ALA A 667 -36.03 20.22 -8.54
N ILE A 668 -35.05 21.10 -8.57
CA ILE A 668 -33.93 21.09 -7.60
C ILE A 668 -34.51 21.62 -6.28
N ALA A 669 -34.49 20.75 -5.25
CA ALA A 669 -35.05 21.05 -3.95
C ALA A 669 -33.99 21.62 -2.98
N ASP A 670 -32.72 21.19 -3.07
CA ASP A 670 -31.62 21.65 -2.22
C ASP A 670 -30.27 21.37 -2.87
N ILE A 671 -29.27 22.21 -2.59
CA ILE A 671 -27.87 21.98 -2.98
C ILE A 671 -26.96 22.31 -1.80
N GLN A 672 -26.13 21.37 -1.42
CA GLN A 672 -25.07 21.54 -0.46
C GLN A 672 -23.71 21.60 -1.16
N GLN A 673 -23.08 22.77 -1.21
CA GLN A 673 -21.75 22.99 -1.76
C GLN A 673 -20.68 22.88 -0.66
N PHE A 674 -19.55 22.23 -0.94
CA PHE A 674 -18.44 22.08 0.00
C PHE A 674 -17.11 22.08 -0.72
N GLY A 675 -16.09 22.64 -0.06
CA GLY A 675 -14.72 22.71 -0.56
C GLY A 675 -13.78 23.29 0.50
N LEU A 676 -12.49 23.27 0.21
CA LEU A 676 -11.46 23.89 1.03
C LEU A 676 -10.66 24.89 0.20
N ALA A 677 -10.25 25.99 0.85
CA ALA A 677 -9.45 27.03 0.19
C ALA A 677 -8.20 26.45 -0.47
N THR A 678 -7.92 26.92 -1.68
CA THR A 678 -6.80 26.48 -2.54
C THR A 678 -6.83 25.03 -3.03
N ARG A 679 -7.79 24.21 -2.61
CA ARG A 679 -7.86 22.80 -2.99
C ARG A 679 -8.81 22.56 -4.16
N ASN A 680 -8.58 21.44 -4.83
CA ASN A 680 -9.42 20.95 -5.90
C ASN A 680 -10.20 19.71 -5.38
N THR A 681 -11.51 19.69 -5.58
CA THR A 681 -12.33 18.54 -5.20
C THR A 681 -12.28 17.49 -6.31
N GLU A 682 -11.92 16.28 -5.94
CA GLU A 682 -11.96 15.08 -6.77
C GLU A 682 -13.41 14.71 -7.12
N PRO A 683 -13.68 13.80 -8.07
CA PRO A 683 -15.03 13.36 -8.36
C PRO A 683 -15.81 12.95 -7.11
N VAL A 684 -17.02 13.48 -6.97
CA VAL A 684 -17.90 13.20 -5.83
C VAL A 684 -18.69 11.94 -6.12
N ARG A 685 -18.51 10.91 -5.31
CA ARG A 685 -19.22 9.62 -5.40
C ARG A 685 -20.20 9.52 -4.26
N ILE A 686 -21.43 9.10 -4.57
CA ILE A 686 -22.49 8.99 -3.57
C ILE A 686 -23.17 7.62 -3.63
N ALA A 687 -23.65 7.16 -2.48
CA ALA A 687 -24.47 5.97 -2.36
C ALA A 687 -25.57 6.20 -1.29
N ALA A 688 -26.78 5.70 -1.55
CA ALA A 688 -27.85 5.72 -0.59
C ALA A 688 -27.61 4.66 0.51
N ALA A 689 -27.74 5.05 1.76
CA ALA A 689 -27.64 4.18 2.94
C ALA A 689 -28.99 4.13 3.64
N THR A 690 -29.78 3.12 3.35
CA THR A 690 -31.12 2.92 3.96
C THR A 690 -30.96 2.77 5.47
N GLY A 691 -31.71 3.59 6.25
CA GLY A 691 -31.61 3.64 7.72
C GLY A 691 -30.24 4.12 8.22
N GLY A 692 -29.45 4.78 7.39
CA GLY A 692 -28.08 5.18 7.70
C GLY A 692 -27.95 6.37 8.68
N SER A 693 -29.03 7.13 8.91
CA SER A 693 -29.12 8.21 9.93
C SER A 693 -29.49 7.66 11.30
N THR A 694 -28.87 6.56 11.70
CA THR A 694 -29.10 5.92 13.02
C THR A 694 -28.48 6.70 14.16
N VAL A 695 -29.12 6.63 15.35
CA VAL A 695 -28.57 7.18 16.59
C VAL A 695 -27.64 6.23 17.36
N LEU A 696 -27.36 5.04 16.81
CA LEU A 696 -26.48 4.03 17.45
C LEU A 696 -25.10 4.57 17.78
N GLY A 697 -24.56 5.48 16.96
CA GLY A 697 -23.32 6.18 17.28
C GLY A 697 -23.37 7.01 18.57
N ALA A 698 -24.55 7.50 18.97
CA ALA A 698 -24.75 8.17 20.25
C ALA A 698 -24.74 7.19 21.45
N LEU A 699 -24.88 5.89 21.19
CA LEU A 699 -24.68 4.81 22.16
C LEU A 699 -23.24 4.28 22.15
N GLY A 700 -22.38 4.79 21.28
CA GLY A 700 -21.06 4.25 21.05
C GLY A 700 -21.05 2.91 20.32
N LEU A 701 -22.15 2.54 19.69
CA LEU A 701 -22.33 1.30 18.93
C LEU A 701 -22.41 1.60 17.46
N LYS A 702 -21.94 0.67 16.63
CA LYS A 702 -22.16 0.69 15.19
C LYS A 702 -23.47 -0.05 14.84
N ARG A 703 -24.05 0.26 13.69
CA ARG A 703 -25.13 -0.50 13.07
C ARG A 703 -24.57 -1.80 12.50
N GLY A 704 -25.39 -2.84 12.46
CA GLY A 704 -25.04 -4.13 11.91
C GLY A 704 -24.32 -5.01 12.93
N ARG A 705 -23.43 -5.86 12.45
CA ARG A 705 -22.71 -6.84 13.27
C ARG A 705 -21.75 -6.15 14.24
N LEU A 706 -21.86 -6.45 15.53
CA LEU A 706 -21.06 -5.85 16.59
C LEU A 706 -19.74 -6.62 16.84
N ASP A 707 -19.75 -7.91 16.63
CA ASP A 707 -18.66 -8.85 16.83
C ASP A 707 -17.84 -9.07 15.55
N ASP A 708 -17.28 -7.99 14.98
CA ASP A 708 -16.37 -8.16 13.86
C ASP A 708 -15.20 -9.04 14.29
N THR A 709 -15.01 -10.11 13.56
CA THR A 709 -13.81 -10.92 13.66
C THR A 709 -12.87 -10.53 12.53
N ASP A 710 -11.68 -10.04 12.86
CA ASP A 710 -10.63 -9.90 11.85
C ASP A 710 -10.31 -11.31 11.31
N SER A 711 -10.24 -11.44 10.00
CA SER A 711 -9.82 -12.70 9.38
C SER A 711 -8.37 -13.00 9.77
N SER A 712 -8.05 -14.23 10.14
CA SER A 712 -6.66 -14.65 10.39
C SER A 712 -5.89 -14.95 9.10
N LEU A 713 -6.56 -14.90 7.94
CA LEU A 713 -5.98 -15.22 6.65
C LEU A 713 -5.04 -14.10 6.16
N LEU A 714 -3.85 -14.46 5.76
CA LEU A 714 -2.91 -13.52 5.15
C LEU A 714 -3.45 -12.93 3.83
N THR A 715 -4.20 -13.76 3.07
CA THR A 715 -4.87 -13.36 1.84
C THR A 715 -6.03 -12.39 2.05
N ALA A 716 -6.54 -12.24 3.27
CA ALA A 716 -7.57 -11.26 3.62
C ALA A 716 -7.03 -9.98 4.26
N GLN A 717 -5.82 -10.00 4.83
CA GLN A 717 -5.24 -8.85 5.52
C GLN A 717 -4.14 -8.13 4.73
N THR A 718 -3.49 -8.80 3.78
CA THR A 718 -2.35 -8.27 3.01
C THR A 718 -2.65 -8.30 1.52
N SER A 719 -1.79 -7.72 0.70
CA SER A 719 -1.86 -7.85 -0.75
C SER A 719 -1.44 -9.24 -1.29
N LEU A 720 -1.20 -10.22 -0.40
CA LEU A 720 -0.94 -11.62 -0.80
C LEU A 720 -2.16 -12.24 -1.47
N ARG A 721 -1.87 -13.11 -2.43
CA ARG A 721 -2.85 -13.92 -3.15
C ARG A 721 -2.45 -15.39 -3.13
N ALA A 722 -3.42 -16.27 -3.25
CA ALA A 722 -3.14 -17.70 -3.43
C ALA A 722 -2.26 -17.92 -4.67
N GLY A 723 -1.19 -18.72 -4.52
CA GLY A 723 -0.21 -18.95 -5.59
C GLY A 723 0.99 -18.00 -5.59
N ASP A 724 0.99 -16.91 -4.80
CA ASP A 724 2.19 -16.11 -4.54
C ASP A 724 3.30 -16.98 -3.93
N GLN A 725 4.55 -16.63 -4.18
CA GLN A 725 5.64 -17.52 -3.80
C GLN A 725 6.92 -16.75 -3.45
N PHE A 726 7.77 -17.40 -2.69
CA PHE A 726 9.16 -17.02 -2.47
C PHE A 726 9.99 -18.28 -2.21
N ALA A 727 11.31 -18.15 -2.18
CA ALA A 727 12.17 -19.28 -1.85
C ALA A 727 13.12 -18.96 -0.69
N ILE A 728 13.48 -19.99 0.06
CA ILE A 728 14.46 -19.93 1.13
C ILE A 728 15.62 -20.87 0.80
N LYS A 729 16.83 -20.34 0.86
CA LYS A 729 18.05 -21.12 0.76
C LYS A 729 18.80 -21.07 2.10
N VAL A 730 19.15 -22.23 2.61
CA VAL A 730 19.83 -22.40 3.91
C VAL A 730 21.27 -22.77 3.66
N ASN A 731 22.20 -21.92 4.08
CA ASN A 731 23.64 -22.06 3.81
C ASN A 731 23.88 -22.20 2.29
N ASP A 732 24.67 -23.20 1.88
CA ASP A 732 24.98 -23.49 0.48
C ASP A 732 24.04 -24.56 -0.12
N GLY A 733 22.90 -24.82 0.55
CA GLY A 733 21.90 -25.78 0.10
C GLY A 733 21.11 -25.29 -1.12
N VAL A 734 20.18 -26.10 -1.59
CA VAL A 734 19.27 -25.76 -2.68
C VAL A 734 18.18 -24.84 -2.17
N ALA A 735 17.81 -23.82 -2.95
CA ALA A 735 16.66 -22.98 -2.66
C ALA A 735 15.36 -23.79 -2.70
N ARG A 736 14.55 -23.67 -1.66
CA ARG A 736 13.25 -24.34 -1.53
C ARG A 736 12.14 -23.32 -1.58
N ARG A 737 11.19 -23.54 -2.48
CA ARG A 737 10.05 -22.66 -2.71
C ARG A 737 8.97 -22.86 -1.66
N ILE A 738 8.37 -21.76 -1.24
CA ILE A 738 7.14 -21.66 -0.44
C ILE A 738 6.08 -21.04 -1.32
N ILE A 739 4.90 -21.64 -1.34
CA ILE A 739 3.71 -21.14 -2.05
C ILE A 739 2.69 -20.76 -0.99
N ILE A 740 2.03 -19.63 -1.18
CA ILE A 740 0.93 -19.14 -0.34
C ILE A 740 -0.34 -19.88 -0.74
N ASP A 741 -0.99 -20.52 0.21
CA ASP A 741 -2.29 -21.16 0.02
C ASP A 741 -3.43 -20.14 0.24
N ALA A 742 -4.65 -20.44 -0.23
CA ALA A 742 -5.80 -19.54 -0.07
C ALA A 742 -6.17 -19.34 1.41
N ASP A 743 -5.99 -20.38 2.22
CA ASP A 743 -6.24 -20.42 3.67
C ASP A 743 -4.98 -20.16 4.51
N GLU A 744 -3.95 -19.54 3.90
CA GLU A 744 -2.68 -19.27 4.59
C GLU A 744 -2.86 -18.30 5.75
N THR A 745 -2.37 -18.71 6.92
CA THR A 745 -2.27 -17.88 8.13
C THR A 745 -0.81 -17.60 8.49
N LEU A 746 -0.58 -16.66 9.40
CA LEU A 746 0.78 -16.41 9.91
C LEU A 746 1.38 -17.67 10.59
N ALA A 747 0.54 -18.50 11.22
CA ALA A 747 0.95 -19.73 11.85
C ALA A 747 1.39 -20.78 10.81
N THR A 748 0.56 -21.05 9.80
CA THR A 748 0.87 -22.05 8.76
C THR A 748 2.09 -21.62 7.94
N LEU A 749 2.23 -20.33 7.63
CA LEU A 749 3.42 -19.80 6.97
C LEU A 749 4.68 -19.97 7.85
N SER A 750 4.58 -19.67 9.15
CA SER A 750 5.69 -19.88 10.10
C SER A 750 6.12 -21.34 10.15
N GLU A 751 5.18 -22.30 10.09
CA GLU A 751 5.48 -23.73 10.01
C GLU A 751 6.17 -24.13 8.70
N LYS A 752 5.71 -23.61 7.54
CA LYS A 752 6.35 -23.83 6.25
C LYS A 752 7.81 -23.33 6.26
N VAL A 753 8.05 -22.13 6.79
CA VAL A 753 9.39 -21.54 6.94
C VAL A 753 10.23 -22.40 7.90
N SER A 754 9.69 -22.79 9.05
CA SER A 754 10.39 -23.61 10.06
C SER A 754 10.79 -24.98 9.51
N ARG A 755 9.92 -25.59 8.69
CA ARG A 755 10.19 -26.90 8.07
C ARG A 755 11.38 -26.85 7.11
N ILE A 756 11.59 -25.73 6.42
CA ILE A 756 12.71 -25.52 5.49
C ILE A 756 13.99 -25.18 6.26
N THR A 757 13.90 -24.29 7.23
CA THR A 757 15.07 -23.76 7.95
C THR A 757 15.56 -24.72 9.06
N GLY A 758 14.65 -25.55 9.59
CA GLY A 758 14.93 -26.50 10.67
C GLY A 758 15.53 -25.80 11.88
N THR A 759 16.61 -26.35 12.44
CA THR A 759 17.31 -25.80 13.61
C THR A 759 18.24 -24.63 13.30
N LYS A 760 18.35 -24.22 12.02
CA LYS A 760 19.34 -23.23 11.56
C LYS A 760 18.82 -21.80 11.59
N ALA A 761 17.50 -21.62 11.78
CA ALA A 761 16.87 -20.33 12.05
C ALA A 761 15.97 -20.42 13.28
N THR A 762 15.64 -19.28 13.85
CA THR A 762 14.58 -19.11 14.84
C THR A 762 13.43 -18.39 14.15
N ILE A 763 12.26 -19.03 14.12
CA ILE A 763 11.05 -18.48 13.56
C ILE A 763 10.11 -18.18 14.72
N THR A 764 9.67 -16.92 14.81
CA THR A 764 8.78 -16.46 15.88
C THR A 764 7.72 -15.53 15.32
N SER A 765 6.62 -15.39 16.03
CA SER A 765 5.55 -14.44 15.70
C SER A 765 5.35 -13.48 16.87
N PRO A 766 6.29 -12.52 17.10
CA PRO A 766 6.15 -11.56 18.18
C PRO A 766 4.92 -10.68 17.96
N SER A 767 4.22 -10.38 19.07
CA SER A 767 3.11 -9.42 19.08
C SER A 767 3.65 -8.02 19.31
N GLY A 768 3.09 -7.04 18.59
CA GLY A 768 3.26 -5.61 18.77
C GLY A 768 1.90 -4.93 18.91
N ASP A 769 1.90 -3.60 18.96
CA ASP A 769 0.67 -2.80 19.08
C ASP A 769 -0.23 -2.95 17.84
N ASP A 770 0.36 -3.09 16.65
CA ASP A 770 -0.35 -3.23 15.37
C ASP A 770 -0.68 -4.69 15.00
N GLY A 771 -0.27 -5.66 15.80
CA GLY A 771 -0.52 -7.08 15.53
C GLY A 771 0.72 -7.97 15.67
N ARG A 772 0.69 -9.13 15.01
CA ARG A 772 1.79 -10.11 15.00
C ARG A 772 2.60 -10.03 13.71
N THR A 773 3.92 -10.16 13.82
CA THR A 773 4.82 -10.17 12.67
C THR A 773 5.51 -11.53 12.55
N LEU A 774 5.76 -12.01 11.32
CA LEU A 774 6.67 -13.14 11.10
C LEU A 774 8.11 -12.64 11.24
N SER A 775 8.83 -13.17 12.22
CA SER A 775 10.25 -12.90 12.43
C SER A 775 11.10 -14.12 12.06
N ILE A 776 12.02 -13.92 11.13
CA ILE A 776 12.96 -14.94 10.66
C ILE A 776 14.37 -14.50 11.09
N ALA A 777 14.99 -15.25 12.01
CA ALA A 777 16.33 -14.96 12.51
C ALA A 777 17.28 -16.12 12.24
N ALA A 778 18.39 -15.85 11.53
CA ALA A 778 19.45 -16.85 11.36
C ALA A 778 20.12 -17.17 12.69
N LYS A 779 20.41 -18.45 12.96
CA LYS A 779 21.20 -18.85 14.14
C LYS A 779 22.70 -18.76 13.85
N SER A 780 23.49 -18.57 14.92
CA SER A 780 24.93 -18.42 14.85
C SER A 780 25.62 -19.45 13.95
N GLY A 781 26.42 -18.96 13.03
CA GLY A 781 27.16 -19.77 12.05
C GLY A 781 26.34 -20.25 10.86
N HIS A 782 25.06 -19.80 10.75
CA HIS A 782 24.20 -20.14 9.64
C HIS A 782 23.81 -18.93 8.81
N THR A 783 23.50 -19.18 7.55
CA THR A 783 23.01 -18.19 6.59
C THR A 783 21.63 -18.61 6.09
N ILE A 784 20.71 -17.67 6.07
CA ILE A 784 19.37 -17.84 5.49
C ILE A 784 19.24 -16.78 4.38
N GLU A 785 19.02 -17.23 3.17
CA GLU A 785 18.82 -16.35 2.01
C GLU A 785 17.34 -16.40 1.61
N LEU A 786 16.70 -15.24 1.60
CA LEU A 786 15.32 -15.03 1.16
C LEU A 786 15.37 -14.58 -0.30
N ILE A 787 14.71 -15.31 -1.17
CA ILE A 787 14.71 -15.09 -2.62
C ILE A 787 13.28 -14.79 -3.05
N GLY A 788 13.06 -13.63 -3.68
CA GLY A 788 11.76 -13.21 -4.17
C GLY A 788 11.14 -14.19 -5.17
N GLY A 789 9.84 -14.13 -5.30
CA GLY A 789 9.07 -14.88 -6.31
C GLY A 789 9.25 -14.30 -7.71
N GLY A 790 8.53 -14.89 -8.67
CA GLY A 790 8.45 -14.33 -10.03
C GLY A 790 7.69 -13.01 -10.04
N GLU A 791 7.86 -12.25 -11.11
CA GLU A 791 7.17 -10.99 -11.32
C GLU A 791 5.64 -11.16 -11.21
N GLY A 792 4.99 -10.28 -10.45
CA GLY A 792 3.56 -10.34 -10.14
C GLY A 792 3.16 -11.40 -9.09
N ARG A 793 4.09 -12.26 -8.64
CA ARG A 793 3.86 -13.33 -7.65
C ARG A 793 4.87 -13.35 -6.51
N ASP A 794 5.56 -12.24 -6.26
CA ASP A 794 6.54 -12.17 -5.17
C ASP A 794 5.85 -11.96 -3.81
N ALA A 795 5.83 -13.02 -3.01
CA ALA A 795 5.25 -12.97 -1.66
C ALA A 795 6.13 -12.20 -0.66
N LEU A 796 7.45 -12.07 -0.88
CA LEU A 796 8.30 -11.31 0.05
C LEU A 796 7.95 -9.84 0.05
N SER A 797 7.85 -9.22 -1.13
CA SER A 797 7.51 -7.80 -1.26
C SER A 797 6.15 -7.50 -0.64
N LYS A 798 5.15 -8.35 -0.88
CA LYS A 798 3.79 -8.23 -0.33
C LYS A 798 3.73 -8.43 1.18
N LEU A 799 4.62 -9.24 1.75
CA LEU A 799 4.79 -9.40 3.21
C LEU A 799 5.67 -8.30 3.82
N GLY A 800 6.23 -7.39 3.03
CA GLY A 800 7.19 -6.40 3.52
C GLY A 800 8.53 -6.99 3.94
N LEU A 801 8.85 -8.22 3.50
CA LEU A 801 10.12 -8.87 3.75
C LEU A 801 11.10 -8.53 2.61
N PRO A 802 12.32 -8.07 2.90
CA PRO A 802 13.31 -7.84 1.87
C PRO A 802 13.83 -9.16 1.30
N ALA A 803 14.13 -9.20 0.01
CA ALA A 803 14.98 -10.24 -0.58
C ALA A 803 16.40 -10.04 -0.04
N ALA A 804 16.71 -10.72 1.04
CA ALA A 804 17.94 -10.48 1.81
C ALA A 804 18.61 -11.78 2.25
N ARG A 805 19.89 -11.64 2.56
CA ARG A 805 20.68 -12.69 3.17
C ARG A 805 20.92 -12.40 4.65
N LEU A 806 20.33 -13.23 5.50
CA LEU A 806 20.48 -13.15 6.95
C LEU A 806 21.71 -13.95 7.35
N VAL A 807 22.64 -13.28 8.01
CA VAL A 807 23.88 -13.90 8.50
C VAL A 807 24.00 -13.63 9.98
N ALA A 808 23.96 -14.67 10.78
CA ALA A 808 24.27 -14.54 12.19
C ALA A 808 25.79 -14.76 12.40
N PRO A 809 26.48 -13.85 13.10
CA PRO A 809 27.89 -14.04 13.42
C PRO A 809 28.07 -15.33 14.21
N PRO A 810 29.23 -16.02 14.06
CA PRO A 810 29.52 -17.19 14.87
C PRO A 810 29.54 -16.80 16.36
N PRO A 811 29.31 -17.76 17.26
CA PRO A 811 29.41 -17.50 18.69
C PRO A 811 30.76 -16.89 19.05
N PHE A 812 30.77 -15.95 20.00
CA PHE A 812 32.02 -15.33 20.44
C PHE A 812 32.96 -16.41 21.01
N ASP A 813 34.06 -16.65 20.31
CA ASP A 813 35.13 -17.53 20.75
C ASP A 813 36.37 -16.70 21.06
N LYS A 814 36.83 -16.73 22.30
CA LYS A 814 38.03 -16.04 22.74
C LYS A 814 39.32 -16.53 22.04
N SER A 815 39.31 -17.78 21.53
CA SER A 815 40.36 -18.40 20.80
C SER A 815 40.35 -18.13 19.29
N ALA A 816 39.21 -17.65 18.77
CA ALA A 816 39.06 -17.36 17.34
C ALA A 816 39.96 -16.18 16.92
N PRO A 817 40.51 -16.20 15.71
CA PRO A 817 41.24 -15.06 15.18
C PRO A 817 40.35 -13.80 15.18
N LYS A 818 40.86 -12.69 15.73
CA LYS A 818 40.13 -11.40 15.74
C LYS A 818 39.92 -10.83 14.32
N VAL A 819 40.76 -11.27 13.38
CA VAL A 819 40.70 -10.87 11.99
C VAL A 819 40.83 -12.07 11.07
N VAL A 820 39.88 -12.24 10.18
CA VAL A 820 39.87 -13.24 9.11
C VAL A 820 39.79 -12.52 7.75
N PRO A 821 40.35 -13.09 6.66
CA PRO A 821 40.13 -12.53 5.32
C PRO A 821 38.68 -12.55 4.93
N GLY A 822 38.18 -11.45 4.37
CA GLY A 822 36.77 -11.30 3.97
C GLY A 822 35.88 -10.74 5.07
N GLY A 823 34.62 -11.15 5.11
CA GLY A 823 33.63 -10.70 6.07
C GLY A 823 32.34 -10.17 5.41
N SER A 824 31.40 -9.71 6.21
CA SER A 824 30.15 -9.11 5.75
C SER A 824 30.23 -7.58 5.89
N TYR A 825 29.88 -6.85 4.83
CA TYR A 825 29.94 -5.40 4.76
C TYR A 825 28.63 -4.85 4.25
N GLY A 826 28.07 -3.84 4.93
CA GLY A 826 26.87 -3.10 4.51
C GLY A 826 27.26 -1.91 3.64
N LEU A 827 26.53 -1.69 2.57
CA LEU A 827 26.69 -0.52 1.70
C LEU A 827 25.96 0.71 2.23
N ASP A 828 25.05 0.54 3.21
CA ASP A 828 24.25 1.59 3.84
C ASP A 828 23.43 2.38 2.80
N LEU A 829 22.87 1.65 1.84
CA LEU A 829 22.00 2.18 0.79
C LEU A 829 20.53 1.85 1.08
N THR A 830 19.64 2.69 0.57
CA THR A 830 18.19 2.51 0.65
C THR A 830 17.53 3.01 -0.63
N HIS A 831 16.37 2.45 -0.98
CA HIS A 831 15.54 2.92 -2.10
C HIS A 831 14.93 4.31 -1.87
N ALA A 832 14.93 4.80 -0.63
CA ALA A 832 14.51 6.17 -0.32
C ALA A 832 15.48 7.25 -0.80
N LEU A 833 16.70 6.89 -1.24
CA LEU A 833 17.63 7.83 -1.84
C LEU A 833 17.07 8.39 -3.15
N GLU A 834 17.10 9.71 -3.29
CA GLU A 834 16.59 10.41 -4.47
C GLU A 834 17.59 11.43 -5.02
N ILE A 835 17.47 11.69 -6.32
CA ILE A 835 18.25 12.73 -7.00
C ILE A 835 17.35 13.73 -7.76
N SER A 836 16.05 13.71 -7.52
CA SER A 836 15.07 14.64 -8.09
C SER A 836 15.21 16.06 -7.53
N THR A 837 15.65 16.18 -6.29
CA THR A 837 15.97 17.44 -5.63
C THR A 837 17.48 17.62 -5.51
N ARG A 838 17.95 18.85 -5.30
CA ARG A 838 19.39 19.12 -5.17
C ARG A 838 19.93 18.63 -3.85
N GLU A 839 19.15 18.77 -2.79
CA GLU A 839 19.44 18.30 -1.44
C GLU A 839 19.49 16.79 -1.39
N GLY A 840 18.48 16.10 -1.95
CA GLY A 840 18.43 14.66 -2.08
C GLY A 840 19.60 14.11 -2.89
N ALA A 841 19.95 14.77 -4.00
CA ALA A 841 21.10 14.40 -4.82
C ALA A 841 22.43 14.51 -4.07
N ALA A 842 22.60 15.53 -3.21
CA ALA A 842 23.79 15.69 -2.39
C ALA A 842 23.88 14.59 -1.31
N LEU A 843 22.75 14.25 -0.67
CA LEU A 843 22.66 13.13 0.28
C LEU A 843 22.97 11.78 -0.41
N ALA A 844 22.31 11.51 -1.54
CA ALA A 844 22.52 10.29 -2.31
C ALA A 844 23.97 10.15 -2.76
N LEU A 845 24.59 11.24 -3.26
CA LEU A 845 26.01 11.26 -3.64
C LEU A 845 26.92 10.92 -2.45
N GLY A 846 26.62 11.46 -1.27
CA GLY A 846 27.35 11.15 -0.03
C GLY A 846 27.27 9.66 0.32
N ARG A 847 26.07 9.09 0.30
CA ARG A 847 25.84 7.66 0.59
C ARG A 847 26.52 6.75 -0.43
N VAL A 848 26.36 7.02 -1.72
CA VAL A 848 27.02 6.24 -2.79
C VAL A 848 28.55 6.32 -2.68
N LYS A 849 29.14 7.48 -2.36
CA LYS A 849 30.59 7.59 -2.11
C LYS A 849 31.04 6.76 -0.89
N SER A 850 30.23 6.72 0.17
CA SER A 850 30.49 5.85 1.32
C SER A 850 30.42 4.37 0.95
N ALA A 851 29.42 3.97 0.17
CA ALA A 851 29.27 2.60 -0.35
C ALA A 851 30.46 2.18 -1.24
N ILE A 852 30.96 3.08 -2.09
CA ILE A 852 32.19 2.87 -2.86
C ILE A 852 33.37 2.62 -1.94
N SER A 853 33.56 3.44 -0.91
CA SER A 853 34.64 3.28 0.07
C SER A 853 34.55 1.97 0.84
N MET A 854 33.30 1.57 1.20
CA MET A 854 33.04 0.31 1.86
C MET A 854 33.37 -0.88 0.95
N THR A 855 32.96 -0.84 -0.34
CA THR A 855 33.31 -1.88 -1.32
C THR A 855 34.82 -2.03 -1.51
N GLN A 856 35.55 -0.91 -1.54
CA GLN A 856 37.02 -0.95 -1.59
C GLN A 856 37.62 -1.53 -0.30
N THR A 857 37.06 -1.26 0.85
CA THR A 857 37.47 -1.81 2.15
C THR A 857 37.21 -3.32 2.20
N ALA A 858 36.00 -3.74 1.76
CA ALA A 858 35.61 -5.13 1.63
C ALA A 858 36.57 -5.92 0.71
N TYR A 859 36.90 -5.37 -0.46
CA TYR A 859 37.90 -5.96 -1.33
C TYR A 859 39.27 -6.08 -0.65
N ARG A 860 39.74 -5.03 0.05
CA ARG A 860 41.04 -5.09 0.77
C ARG A 860 41.08 -6.13 1.88
N SER A 861 39.92 -6.42 2.51
CA SER A 861 39.84 -7.45 3.56
C SER A 861 40.14 -8.86 3.05
N LEU A 862 39.91 -9.15 1.77
CA LEU A 862 40.23 -10.44 1.15
C LEU A 862 41.75 -10.73 1.17
N TYR A 863 42.58 -9.67 1.25
CA TYR A 863 44.04 -9.74 1.18
C TYR A 863 44.70 -9.38 2.53
N TRP A 864 44.09 -9.79 3.63
CA TRP A 864 44.74 -9.68 4.94
C TRP A 864 46.00 -10.51 4.99
N ASP A 865 47.12 -9.81 5.27
CA ASP A 865 48.41 -10.46 5.48
C ASP A 865 48.39 -11.28 6.78
N THR A 866 48.83 -12.54 6.70
CA THR A 866 48.95 -13.45 7.84
C THR A 866 49.86 -12.90 8.95
N GLY A 867 50.82 -12.08 8.61
CA GLY A 867 51.70 -11.41 9.58
C GLY A 867 50.97 -10.33 10.37
N LYS A 868 50.15 -9.50 9.69
CA LYS A 868 49.30 -8.51 10.35
C LYS A 868 48.18 -9.18 11.16
N ALA A 869 47.61 -10.24 10.62
CA ALA A 869 46.60 -11.03 11.32
C ALA A 869 47.14 -11.63 12.61
N SER A 870 48.35 -12.15 12.60
CA SER A 870 49.00 -12.71 13.78
C SER A 870 49.29 -11.65 14.87
N ILE A 871 49.65 -10.42 14.45
CA ILE A 871 49.88 -9.30 15.39
C ILE A 871 48.54 -8.86 16.02
N VAL A 872 47.50 -8.71 15.24
CA VAL A 872 46.15 -8.28 15.72
C VAL A 872 45.50 -9.37 16.56
N ASN A 873 45.59 -10.62 16.17
CA ASN A 873 45.04 -11.77 16.87
C ASN A 873 45.77 -12.14 18.16
N GLY A 874 46.85 -11.44 18.50
CA GLY A 874 47.57 -11.72 19.73
C GLY A 874 48.20 -13.11 19.72
N GLY A 875 48.76 -13.52 18.58
CA GLY A 875 49.52 -14.76 18.52
C GLY A 875 50.45 -14.77 19.69
N ALA A 876 50.34 -15.80 20.54
CA ALA A 876 51.19 -15.99 21.67
C ALA A 876 52.64 -15.75 21.21
N ALA A 877 53.30 -14.76 21.80
CA ALA A 877 54.72 -14.62 21.67
C ALA A 877 55.29 -15.98 22.07
N GLY A 878 55.64 -16.77 21.05
CA GLY A 878 56.50 -17.88 21.35
C GLY A 878 57.60 -17.32 22.24
N THR A 879 57.98 -18.03 23.26
CA THR A 879 58.94 -17.71 24.27
C THR A 879 60.37 -17.40 23.73
N GLY A 880 60.44 -16.90 22.50
CA GLY A 880 61.61 -16.26 21.92
C GLY A 880 61.41 -14.75 21.99
N GLY A 881 61.84 -14.11 23.02
CA GLY A 881 61.90 -12.64 23.11
C GLY A 881 62.47 -12.04 21.83
N ALA A 882 61.89 -10.91 21.39
CA ALA A 882 62.42 -10.16 20.24
C ALA A 882 63.94 -10.03 20.41
N SER A 883 64.70 -10.39 19.38
CA SER A 883 66.18 -10.28 19.46
C SER A 883 66.49 -8.82 19.79
N PRO A 884 67.64 -8.60 20.52
CA PRO A 884 68.07 -7.25 20.87
C PRO A 884 68.05 -6.27 19.70
N ARG A 885 68.29 -6.79 18.49
CA ARG A 885 68.26 -6.04 17.23
C ARG A 885 66.84 -5.63 16.81
N GLN A 886 65.83 -6.46 17.07
CA GLN A 886 64.44 -6.15 16.83
C GLN A 886 63.87 -5.17 17.87
N LEU A 887 64.32 -5.30 19.13
CA LEU A 887 63.96 -4.36 20.18
C LEU A 887 64.59 -2.97 19.92
N ALA A 888 65.82 -2.93 19.42
CA ALA A 888 66.47 -1.69 19.01
C ALA A 888 65.78 -1.04 17.78
N GLN A 889 65.27 -1.85 16.83
CA GLN A 889 64.52 -1.34 15.71
C GLN A 889 63.16 -0.80 16.15
N ILE A 890 62.46 -1.47 17.04
CA ILE A 890 61.16 -1.01 17.60
C ILE A 890 61.39 0.30 18.37
N ALA A 891 62.45 0.39 19.17
CA ALA A 891 62.82 1.64 19.88
C ALA A 891 63.13 2.78 18.90
N ASN A 892 63.89 2.50 17.84
CA ASN A 892 64.14 3.50 16.79
C ASN A 892 62.88 3.95 16.03
N TYR A 893 61.91 3.04 15.81
CA TYR A 893 60.62 3.41 15.20
C TYR A 893 59.76 4.20 16.18
N GLN A 894 59.77 3.88 17.47
CA GLN A 894 59.07 4.64 18.50
C GLN A 894 59.64 6.04 18.66
N ASP A 895 60.99 6.18 18.65
CA ASP A 895 61.67 7.47 18.66
C ASP A 895 61.43 8.29 17.40
N ALA A 896 61.33 7.65 16.22
CA ALA A 896 61.00 8.33 14.99
C ALA A 896 59.50 8.81 15.00
N LEU A 897 58.62 8.01 15.53
CA LEU A 897 57.19 8.37 15.73
C LEU A 897 57.06 9.52 16.76
N ALA A 898 57.81 9.48 17.84
CA ALA A 898 57.84 10.55 18.83
C ALA A 898 58.35 11.87 18.24
N ARG A 899 59.39 11.83 17.40
CA ARG A 899 59.89 13.01 16.66
C ARG A 899 58.87 13.55 15.65
N ILE A 900 58.15 12.67 14.94
CA ILE A 900 57.11 13.10 14.01
C ILE A 900 55.95 13.71 14.78
N SER A 901 55.53 13.13 15.90
CA SER A 901 54.47 13.68 16.73
C SER A 901 54.86 15.01 17.40
N SER A 902 56.13 15.20 17.76
CA SER A 902 56.61 16.47 18.29
C SER A 902 56.72 17.56 17.21
N LEU A 903 57.04 17.19 15.97
CA LEU A 903 57.03 18.10 14.82
C LEU A 903 55.57 18.49 14.43
N THR A 904 54.63 17.59 14.53
CA THR A 904 53.20 17.90 14.28
C THR A 904 52.57 18.71 15.42
N ALA A 905 52.99 18.52 16.65
CA ALA A 905 52.51 19.34 17.78
C ALA A 905 53.01 20.81 17.70
N GLY A 906 54.18 21.05 17.03
CA GLY A 906 54.67 22.40 16.78
C GLY A 906 53.93 23.21 15.72
N PHE A 907 53.13 22.57 14.88
CA PHE A 907 52.37 23.26 13.83
C PHE A 907 50.94 23.68 14.27
N ASN A 908 50.48 23.26 15.44
CA ASN A 908 49.17 23.61 15.97
C ASN A 908 49.14 24.76 17.00
N SER A 909 50.24 25.46 17.22
CA SER A 909 50.31 26.61 18.14
C SER A 909 50.52 27.97 17.46
N GLY A 910 50.21 28.08 16.17
CA GLY A 910 50.18 29.36 15.45
C GLY A 910 48.74 29.75 15.15
N GLY A 911 48.10 30.49 16.06
CA GLY A 911 46.84 31.13 15.79
C GLY A 911 46.96 32.19 14.71
N PHE A 912 45.97 32.23 13.82
CA PHE A 912 45.62 33.47 13.11
C PHE A 912 44.07 33.59 13.09
N PHE A 913 43.67 34.80 13.44
CA PHE A 913 42.35 35.47 13.55
C PHE A 913 41.18 34.92 12.76
#